data_6edeff7609e8a9ab10ff840d3f323244
#
_entry.id   6edeff7609e8a9ab10ff840d3f323244
#
_cell.length_a   1.000
_cell.length_b   1.000
_cell.length_c   1.000
_cell.angle_alpha   90.00
_cell.angle_beta   90.00
_cell.angle_gamma   90.00
#
_symmetry.space_group_name_H-M   'P 1'
#
loop_
_entity.id
_entity.type
_entity.pdbx_description
1 polymer ?
#
loop_
_entity_poly.entity_id
_entity_poly.type
_entity_poly.pdbx_seq_one_letter_code
_entity_poly.pdbx_strand_id
1 'polypeptide(L)'
;MTMIINEYIEYTNKYKQQYGEKCIVLLQVGSFYEMYTIYENNNAENNDIYKVADICGIITTKKNKSIAEISLNNPVMAGFPVHSLNKFTQILLNNNYTIVIIQQEQQMAGNNKNMERKVAEILSPGSNINITDKRSNYMMVIMYEIINGYIIAGISGIDLSTGKTFIYEVGSTKDDPELANDEVFRMISTYNPIELIILGDKIDEKERKKILKNLNINNILVHYKWGECKYIEFFKSIINQTQILEKAFFMKKGLISIIEMLNMERLTISREGFCCLLQFAHEHNADIIKELQVPEIFENNNNMTIEFNSAVQLNILGLYQNDKPLIDVLNRCATAFGSRYFKEKLLAPMINIKKINQSYDDIDKLLNKNSYIKVRKYLANIGDLERFKRKLLLNKVAPQDWMSFNESMEACIGIYNILKDYGDGEKTDETIISIVHTITNSYKDILDLENASKYNLADKNNWGNIFKQGVYEDIDNNAEGIKKSYRDIEILCEEINRIGINDSTLCKIDYNDKDQEYFILITKKRYETALKNNKAIIGKFNKKPLSSSSSNYKMTNSETEKLSKNISKYNEEIAVLVLNYYNEFVREFIEINNKNIDILIKYLVRTDIAANNAKNAFDYRYKRPIISLDSSDEAGKDDCEDPEDDCEDDCEDDCESERESSFINMKNMRHPLIERLHDELEYVGNDVRINKDGILLYGINASGKSSFMKAVGLNIIMAQSGMFVAAEKMVYYPYKRIFTRISGMDNIYKGMSSFTVEMTELRNILQRCNKYSLVIGDEICCGTESISGIAIVSAGIDMLINKGASFIFATHLHELTEMSCIKEHIKDNRLFVKHIKIDIGKNNEIIYNRKIQDGQGSNMYGLEVCKSLDMPLDFLKKAEMFRKEFTNIDKDLIKNKKSNYNRKKKIDKCEICQGIAVETHHIKYQEDADENGFIGSSHKNATHNLASLCKDCHSKEHRGIIKINGYKQSSNGIILDYDTL
;
A
#
# COMPACT_ATOMS: atom_id res chain seq x y z
N MET A 1 23.00 24.36 -34.01
CA MET A 1 21.87 23.43 -33.87
C MET A 1 22.32 21.99 -33.85
N THR A 2 23.18 21.56 -34.77
CA THR A 2 23.85 20.25 -34.72
C THR A 2 24.56 20.03 -33.39
N MET A 3 25.06 21.08 -32.76
CA MET A 3 25.70 21.06 -31.43
C MET A 3 24.72 20.61 -30.31
N ILE A 4 23.46 21.06 -30.33
CA ILE A 4 22.44 20.67 -29.34
C ILE A 4 22.07 19.18 -29.46
N ILE A 5 21.99 18.68 -30.71
CA ILE A 5 21.63 17.29 -30.97
C ILE A 5 22.79 16.37 -30.59
N ASN A 6 24.03 16.75 -30.87
CA ASN A 6 25.21 15.99 -30.44
C ASN A 6 25.29 15.97 -28.91
N GLU A 7 25.07 17.11 -28.25
CA GLU A 7 25.01 17.21 -26.79
C GLU A 7 23.91 16.30 -26.21
N TYR A 8 22.73 16.28 -26.82
CA TYR A 8 21.64 15.39 -26.42
C TYR A 8 22.01 13.91 -26.56
N ILE A 9 22.64 13.53 -27.67
CA ILE A 9 23.09 12.15 -27.92
C ILE A 9 24.16 11.74 -26.92
N GLU A 10 25.13 12.62 -26.63
CA GLU A 10 26.18 12.36 -25.61
C GLU A 10 25.57 12.12 -24.23
N TYR A 11 24.66 12.97 -23.78
CA TYR A 11 23.93 12.77 -22.52
C TYR A 11 23.13 11.46 -22.53
N THR A 12 22.41 11.20 -23.62
CA THR A 12 21.60 9.98 -23.73
C THR A 12 22.46 8.72 -23.65
N ASN A 13 23.57 8.67 -24.36
CA ASN A 13 24.49 7.52 -24.32
C ASN A 13 25.11 7.34 -22.94
N LYS A 14 25.57 8.44 -22.32
CA LYS A 14 26.14 8.41 -20.97
C LYS A 14 25.16 7.85 -19.95
N TYR A 15 23.93 8.37 -19.92
CA TYR A 15 22.97 7.98 -18.89
C TYR A 15 22.28 6.65 -19.17
N LYS A 16 22.11 6.24 -20.43
CA LYS A 16 21.69 4.88 -20.75
C LYS A 16 22.72 3.83 -20.32
N GLN A 17 24.00 4.11 -20.47
CA GLN A 17 25.05 3.22 -19.96
C GLN A 17 25.00 3.10 -18.43
N GLN A 18 24.61 4.16 -17.72
CA GLN A 18 24.55 4.20 -16.26
C GLN A 18 23.25 3.62 -15.67
N TYR A 19 22.10 3.89 -16.30
CA TYR A 19 20.77 3.56 -15.76
C TYR A 19 19.97 2.55 -16.59
N GLY A 20 20.53 2.08 -17.69
CA GLY A 20 19.90 1.09 -18.58
C GLY A 20 19.03 1.70 -19.69
N GLU A 21 18.39 0.83 -20.47
CA GLU A 21 17.64 1.24 -21.67
C GLU A 21 16.41 2.09 -21.38
N LYS A 22 15.78 1.93 -20.20
CA LYS A 22 14.65 2.76 -19.78
C LYS A 22 15.08 4.11 -19.18
N CYS A 23 16.12 4.74 -19.74
CA CYS A 23 16.57 6.07 -19.37
C CYS A 23 16.26 7.06 -20.50
N ILE A 24 15.62 8.19 -20.16
CA ILE A 24 15.27 9.25 -21.09
C ILE A 24 15.84 10.59 -20.63
N VAL A 25 16.41 11.34 -21.56
CA VAL A 25 16.93 12.70 -21.32
C VAL A 25 15.88 13.71 -21.77
N LEU A 26 15.56 14.67 -20.91
CA LEU A 26 14.73 15.84 -21.20
C LEU A 26 15.62 17.08 -21.26
N LEU A 27 15.88 17.58 -22.45
CA LEU A 27 16.76 18.71 -22.68
C LEU A 27 15.94 20.00 -22.79
N GLN A 28 16.19 20.96 -21.92
CA GLN A 28 15.54 22.28 -22.03
C GLN A 28 16.09 23.08 -23.21
N VAL A 29 15.17 23.50 -24.09
CA VAL A 29 15.44 24.36 -25.21
C VAL A 29 14.42 25.52 -25.19
N GLY A 30 14.82 26.65 -24.63
CA GLY A 30 13.91 27.79 -24.40
C GLY A 30 12.78 27.44 -23.42
N SER A 31 11.53 27.55 -23.85
CA SER A 31 10.34 27.27 -23.06
C SER A 31 9.82 25.82 -23.15
N PHE A 32 10.61 24.91 -23.78
CA PHE A 32 10.24 23.52 -23.98
C PHE A 32 11.29 22.56 -23.41
N TYR A 33 10.85 21.39 -22.99
CA TYR A 33 11.70 20.21 -22.85
C TYR A 33 11.55 19.37 -24.11
N GLU A 34 12.66 19.04 -24.74
CA GLU A 34 12.72 18.37 -26.05
C GLU A 34 13.55 17.08 -25.97
N MET A 35 13.16 16.10 -26.78
CA MET A 35 13.83 14.84 -26.99
C MET A 35 14.06 14.66 -28.49
N TYR A 36 15.19 14.02 -28.87
CA TYR A 36 15.58 13.90 -30.27
C TYR A 36 15.99 12.49 -30.65
N THR A 37 15.65 12.03 -31.86
CA THR A 37 16.19 10.82 -32.46
C THR A 37 16.54 11.03 -33.93
N ILE A 38 17.58 10.31 -34.38
CA ILE A 38 18.04 10.28 -35.77
C ILE A 38 17.65 8.97 -36.48
N TYR A 39 16.84 8.14 -35.83
CA TYR A 39 16.41 6.84 -36.33
C TYR A 39 14.93 6.84 -36.72
N GLU A 40 14.58 6.02 -37.72
CA GLU A 40 13.18 5.82 -38.12
C GLU A 40 12.44 4.89 -37.17
N ASN A 41 11.10 4.97 -37.18
CA ASN A 41 10.24 4.19 -36.26
C ASN A 41 10.37 2.66 -36.42
N ASN A 42 10.90 2.19 -37.56
CA ASN A 42 11.05 0.77 -37.86
C ASN A 42 12.29 0.09 -37.24
N ASN A 43 13.19 0.85 -36.63
CA ASN A 43 14.39 0.33 -35.96
C ASN A 43 14.07 0.13 -34.47
N ALA A 44 13.68 -1.09 -34.10
CA ALA A 44 13.18 -1.44 -32.76
C ALA A 44 14.18 -1.20 -31.61
N GLU A 45 15.48 -1.23 -31.86
CA GLU A 45 16.53 -1.09 -30.86
C GLU A 45 16.78 0.35 -30.38
N ASN A 46 16.40 1.39 -31.17
CA ASN A 46 16.64 2.81 -30.89
C ASN A 46 15.39 3.68 -30.85
N ASN A 47 14.25 3.09 -30.49
CA ASN A 47 12.92 3.71 -30.66
C ASN A 47 12.29 4.31 -29.41
N ASP A 48 13.09 4.65 -28.37
CA ASP A 48 12.57 5.11 -27.08
C ASP A 48 11.73 6.37 -27.19
N ILE A 49 12.10 7.29 -28.07
CA ILE A 49 11.37 8.57 -28.21
C ILE A 49 9.95 8.36 -28.76
N TYR A 50 9.77 7.43 -29.68
CA TYR A 50 8.42 7.09 -30.17
C TYR A 50 7.58 6.42 -29.08
N LYS A 51 8.16 5.48 -28.33
CA LYS A 51 7.49 4.85 -27.18
C LYS A 51 7.13 5.86 -26.11
N VAL A 52 8.07 6.76 -25.76
CA VAL A 52 7.86 7.83 -24.80
C VAL A 52 6.79 8.80 -25.27
N ALA A 53 6.81 9.17 -26.56
CA ALA A 53 5.81 10.04 -27.14
C ALA A 53 4.40 9.42 -27.06
N ASP A 54 4.26 8.13 -27.38
CA ASP A 54 3.00 7.40 -27.27
C ASP A 54 2.51 7.31 -25.82
N ILE A 55 3.38 6.97 -24.87
CA ILE A 55 3.08 6.91 -23.43
C ILE A 55 2.60 8.27 -22.91
N CYS A 56 3.25 9.35 -23.35
CA CYS A 56 2.91 10.72 -22.96
C CYS A 56 1.75 11.33 -23.74
N GLY A 57 1.30 10.70 -24.83
CA GLY A 57 0.28 11.24 -25.72
C GLY A 57 0.74 12.51 -26.44
N ILE A 58 2.04 12.63 -26.77
CA ILE A 58 2.63 13.76 -27.50
C ILE A 58 2.99 13.35 -28.93
N ILE A 59 2.95 14.33 -29.82
CA ILE A 59 3.20 14.08 -31.26
C ILE A 59 4.69 14.18 -31.55
N THR A 60 5.22 13.19 -32.25
CA THR A 60 6.56 13.23 -32.84
C THR A 60 6.51 13.99 -34.18
N THR A 61 7.50 14.86 -34.43
CA THR A 61 7.59 15.62 -35.67
C THR A 61 9.03 15.75 -36.10
N LYS A 62 9.26 15.82 -37.43
CA LYS A 62 10.58 16.21 -37.95
C LYS A 62 10.80 17.69 -37.74
N LYS A 63 12.00 18.08 -37.42
CA LYS A 63 12.34 19.49 -37.20
C LYS A 63 12.03 20.36 -38.43
N ASN A 64 12.37 19.90 -39.61
CA ASN A 64 11.94 20.46 -40.88
C ASN A 64 11.04 19.47 -41.61
N LYS A 65 9.74 19.77 -41.65
CA LYS A 65 8.74 18.90 -42.28
C LYS A 65 8.90 18.80 -43.80
N SER A 66 9.61 19.74 -44.43
CA SER A 66 9.82 19.77 -45.88
C SER A 66 10.92 18.79 -46.33
N ILE A 67 11.76 18.30 -45.41
CA ILE A 67 12.85 17.37 -45.70
C ILE A 67 12.40 15.96 -45.30
N ALA A 68 12.37 15.04 -46.26
CA ALA A 68 11.91 13.66 -45.99
C ALA A 68 12.93 12.84 -45.22
N GLU A 69 14.22 13.08 -45.36
CA GLU A 69 15.31 12.35 -44.74
C GLU A 69 15.50 12.75 -43.26
N ILE A 70 15.70 11.76 -42.40
CA ILE A 70 16.03 11.93 -40.99
C ILE A 70 17.56 11.89 -40.86
N SER A 71 18.13 12.93 -40.24
CA SER A 71 19.56 13.08 -40.09
C SER A 71 19.89 13.96 -38.87
N LEU A 72 21.18 14.09 -38.53
CA LEU A 72 21.65 15.02 -37.48
C LEU A 72 21.21 16.49 -37.71
N ASN A 73 20.98 16.89 -38.96
CA ASN A 73 20.50 18.20 -39.28
C ASN A 73 18.96 18.30 -39.27
N ASN A 74 18.27 17.19 -39.41
CA ASN A 74 16.82 17.09 -39.42
C ASN A 74 16.33 15.89 -38.57
N PRO A 75 16.52 15.90 -37.24
CA PRO A 75 16.07 14.84 -36.37
C PRO A 75 14.54 14.81 -36.23
N VAL A 76 14.03 13.67 -35.79
CA VAL A 76 12.68 13.60 -35.20
C VAL A 76 12.74 14.11 -33.78
N MET A 77 11.77 14.89 -33.42
CA MET A 77 11.67 15.50 -32.08
C MET A 77 10.30 15.29 -31.49
N ALA A 78 10.25 15.17 -30.19
CA ALA A 78 9.06 15.25 -29.34
C ALA A 78 9.36 16.17 -28.16
N GLY A 79 8.36 16.86 -27.66
CA GLY A 79 8.58 17.75 -26.52
C GLY A 79 7.30 18.34 -25.98
N PHE A 80 7.42 19.00 -24.84
CA PHE A 80 6.32 19.64 -24.12
C PHE A 80 6.80 20.92 -23.42
N PRO A 81 5.90 21.88 -23.12
CA PRO A 81 6.24 23.11 -22.44
C PRO A 81 6.78 22.90 -21.03
N VAL A 82 7.69 23.76 -20.55
CA VAL A 82 8.34 23.68 -19.23
C VAL A 82 7.32 23.57 -18.09
N HIS A 83 6.20 24.31 -18.16
CA HIS A 83 5.16 24.26 -17.12
C HIS A 83 4.45 22.90 -17.00
N SER A 84 4.57 22.04 -18.00
CA SER A 84 3.97 20.70 -18.02
C SER A 84 4.93 19.60 -17.53
N LEU A 85 6.15 19.95 -17.08
CA LEU A 85 7.19 18.99 -16.67
C LEU A 85 6.66 17.97 -15.66
N ASN A 86 6.04 18.45 -14.58
CA ASN A 86 5.55 17.58 -13.51
C ASN A 86 4.53 16.54 -14.00
N LYS A 87 3.66 16.92 -14.94
CA LYS A 87 2.68 15.99 -15.52
C LYS A 87 3.36 14.85 -16.29
N PHE A 88 4.30 15.18 -17.16
CA PHE A 88 4.93 14.19 -18.03
C PHE A 88 5.97 13.35 -17.30
N THR A 89 6.70 13.94 -16.34
CA THR A 89 7.60 13.15 -15.47
C THR A 89 6.84 12.11 -14.67
N GLN A 90 5.67 12.42 -14.09
CA GLN A 90 4.86 11.43 -13.38
C GLN A 90 4.40 10.28 -14.29
N ILE A 91 3.99 10.58 -15.53
CA ILE A 91 3.59 9.54 -16.50
C ILE A 91 4.77 8.61 -16.81
N LEU A 92 5.95 9.15 -17.02
CA LEU A 92 7.15 8.37 -17.34
C LEU A 92 7.64 7.54 -16.16
N LEU A 93 7.66 8.11 -14.95
CA LEU A 93 8.04 7.39 -13.73
C LEU A 93 7.10 6.21 -13.45
N ASN A 94 5.79 6.39 -13.68
CA ASN A 94 4.80 5.31 -13.54
C ASN A 94 4.99 4.18 -14.57
N ASN A 95 5.73 4.44 -15.65
CA ASN A 95 6.12 3.44 -16.67
C ASN A 95 7.55 2.92 -16.48
N ASN A 96 8.13 3.13 -15.30
CA ASN A 96 9.48 2.70 -14.92
C ASN A 96 10.60 3.30 -15.78
N TYR A 97 10.48 4.57 -16.21
CA TYR A 97 11.56 5.31 -16.84
C TYR A 97 12.35 6.09 -15.81
N THR A 98 13.69 6.08 -15.96
CA THR A 98 14.58 7.05 -15.30
C THR A 98 14.70 8.27 -16.19
N ILE A 99 14.54 9.47 -15.63
CA ILE A 99 14.46 10.73 -16.36
C ILE A 99 15.63 11.63 -15.96
N VAL A 100 16.42 12.06 -16.90
CA VAL A 100 17.52 13.03 -16.68
C VAL A 100 17.07 14.40 -17.18
N ILE A 101 16.92 15.34 -16.27
CA ILE A 101 16.45 16.69 -16.56
C ILE A 101 17.66 17.61 -16.72
N ILE A 102 17.82 18.18 -17.89
CA ILE A 102 18.90 19.11 -18.22
C ILE A 102 18.32 20.50 -18.44
N GLN A 103 18.74 21.45 -17.61
CA GLN A 103 18.27 22.82 -17.63
C GLN A 103 19.29 23.79 -18.22
N GLN A 104 18.79 24.90 -18.73
CA GLN A 104 19.59 26.02 -19.22
C GLN A 104 19.86 27.00 -18.09
N GLU A 105 21.14 27.27 -17.82
CA GLU A 105 21.55 28.35 -16.92
C GLU A 105 22.02 29.55 -17.71
N GLN A 106 21.54 30.74 -17.34
CA GLN A 106 22.08 31.99 -17.85
C GLN A 106 23.25 32.45 -17.01
N GLN A 107 24.47 32.30 -17.49
CA GLN A 107 25.60 32.97 -16.85
C GLN A 107 25.62 34.44 -17.20
N MET A 108 25.51 35.34 -16.24
CA MET A 108 25.80 36.77 -16.38
C MET A 108 27.33 36.98 -16.27
N ALA A 109 28.02 36.72 -17.34
CA ALA A 109 29.45 37.06 -17.43
C ALA A 109 29.70 37.82 -18.76
N GLY A 110 29.69 39.14 -18.69
CA GLY A 110 30.10 40.00 -19.81
C GLY A 110 29.13 40.03 -21.00
N ASN A 111 29.49 40.71 -22.06
CA ASN A 111 28.68 40.95 -23.28
C ASN A 111 28.39 39.67 -24.13
N ASN A 112 28.81 38.48 -23.73
CA ASN A 112 28.48 37.22 -24.40
C ASN A 112 27.56 36.39 -23.54
N LYS A 113 26.29 36.22 -23.93
CA LYS A 113 25.33 35.26 -23.35
C LYS A 113 25.73 33.84 -23.77
N ASN A 114 26.65 33.22 -23.06
CA ASN A 114 26.85 31.79 -23.19
C ASN A 114 25.78 31.08 -22.38
N MET A 115 24.89 30.32 -23.02
CA MET A 115 23.95 29.44 -22.40
C MET A 115 24.68 28.10 -22.12
N GLU A 116 24.89 27.78 -20.86
CA GLU A 116 25.40 26.48 -20.41
C GLU A 116 24.25 25.61 -20.00
N ARG A 117 24.33 24.29 -20.30
CA ARG A 117 23.34 23.30 -19.89
C ARG A 117 23.95 22.41 -18.85
N LYS A 118 23.19 22.21 -17.75
CA LYS A 118 23.62 21.34 -16.64
C LYS A 118 22.50 20.37 -16.29
N VAL A 119 22.91 19.21 -15.78
CA VAL A 119 21.96 18.28 -15.18
C VAL A 119 21.39 18.90 -13.91
N ALA A 120 20.11 19.19 -13.91
CA ALA A 120 19.41 19.77 -12.77
C ALA A 120 18.99 18.67 -11.77
N GLU A 121 18.45 17.58 -12.30
CA GLU A 121 17.91 16.51 -11.46
C GLU A 121 17.84 15.20 -12.26
N ILE A 122 18.01 14.09 -11.59
CA ILE A 122 17.74 12.76 -12.13
C ILE A 122 16.59 12.18 -11.33
N LEU A 123 15.52 11.78 -12.02
CA LEU A 123 14.34 11.19 -11.39
C LEU A 123 14.24 9.73 -11.79
N SER A 124 14.26 8.83 -10.82
CA SER A 124 13.89 7.42 -10.99
C SER A 124 12.55 7.14 -10.32
N PRO A 125 11.89 6.02 -10.61
CA PRO A 125 10.67 5.64 -9.91
C PRO A 125 10.81 5.68 -8.39
N GLY A 126 11.93 5.21 -7.85
CA GLY A 126 12.22 5.20 -6.41
C GLY A 126 12.58 6.56 -5.83
N SER A 127 13.18 7.47 -6.62
CA SER A 127 13.54 8.81 -6.15
C SER A 127 12.39 9.83 -6.21
N ASN A 128 11.20 9.44 -6.68
CA ASN A 128 10.04 10.32 -6.78
C ASN A 128 9.45 10.65 -5.41
N ILE A 129 9.46 11.94 -5.03
CA ILE A 129 8.83 12.42 -3.79
C ILE A 129 7.38 12.91 -3.99
N ASN A 130 6.97 13.18 -5.22
CA ASN A 130 5.66 13.74 -5.57
C ASN A 130 4.64 12.66 -5.94
N ILE A 131 4.51 11.65 -5.08
CA ILE A 131 3.63 10.52 -5.31
C ILE A 131 2.24 10.83 -4.78
N THR A 132 1.21 10.55 -5.57
CA THR A 132 -0.21 10.71 -5.20
C THR A 132 -0.85 9.40 -4.73
N ASP A 133 -0.22 8.26 -5.01
CA ASP A 133 -0.69 6.94 -4.57
C ASP A 133 -0.53 6.78 -3.04
N LYS A 134 -1.44 6.04 -2.41
CA LYS A 134 -1.39 5.70 -0.98
C LYS A 134 -0.28 4.70 -0.63
N ARG A 135 0.30 4.01 -1.61
CA ARG A 135 1.34 2.99 -1.41
C ARG A 135 2.69 3.58 -1.00
N SER A 136 3.50 2.79 -0.31
CA SER A 136 4.90 3.11 -0.03
C SER A 136 5.75 3.06 -1.31
N ASN A 137 6.85 3.82 -1.35
CA ASN A 137 7.74 3.94 -2.52
C ASN A 137 9.18 3.55 -2.16
N TYR A 138 9.38 2.30 -1.80
CA TYR A 138 10.69 1.86 -1.37
C TYR A 138 11.67 1.66 -2.53
N MET A 139 12.89 2.20 -2.34
CA MET A 139 14.12 1.74 -2.98
C MET A 139 14.84 0.83 -2.01
N MET A 140 15.38 -0.28 -2.49
CA MET A 140 16.12 -1.21 -1.64
C MET A 140 17.50 -1.51 -2.22
N VAL A 141 18.43 -1.86 -1.33
CA VAL A 141 19.71 -2.42 -1.69
C VAL A 141 19.91 -3.74 -0.98
N ILE A 142 20.52 -4.68 -1.68
CA ILE A 142 20.94 -5.96 -1.14
C ILE A 142 22.45 -6.10 -1.41
N MET A 143 23.20 -6.21 -0.34
CA MET A 143 24.63 -6.45 -0.35
C MET A 143 24.89 -7.89 0.06
N TYR A 144 25.50 -8.67 -0.83
CA TYR A 144 25.88 -10.05 -0.54
C TYR A 144 27.39 -10.16 -0.32
N GLU A 145 27.78 -10.87 0.72
CA GLU A 145 29.17 -11.25 0.99
C GLU A 145 29.26 -12.72 1.39
N ILE A 146 30.35 -13.40 1.03
CA ILE A 146 30.62 -14.77 1.47
C ILE A 146 31.71 -14.73 2.54
N ILE A 147 31.34 -15.06 3.78
CA ILE A 147 32.25 -15.15 4.93
C ILE A 147 32.30 -16.60 5.43
N ASN A 148 33.50 -17.17 5.51
CA ASN A 148 33.71 -18.56 5.94
C ASN A 148 32.87 -19.60 5.16
N GLY A 149 32.57 -19.33 3.89
CA GLY A 149 31.79 -20.20 3.01
C GLY A 149 30.26 -20.08 3.17
N TYR A 150 29.75 -19.14 3.99
CA TYR A 150 28.34 -18.86 4.15
C TYR A 150 27.99 -17.50 3.58
N ILE A 151 26.79 -17.39 3.00
CA ILE A 151 26.25 -16.14 2.49
C ILE A 151 25.74 -15.30 3.65
N ILE A 152 26.19 -14.04 3.69
CA ILE A 152 25.60 -13.01 4.53
C ILE A 152 24.96 -11.98 3.60
N ALA A 153 23.75 -11.56 3.92
CA ALA A 153 23.01 -10.54 3.19
C ALA A 153 22.73 -9.33 4.08
N GLY A 154 23.21 -8.18 3.64
CA GLY A 154 22.82 -6.88 4.18
C GLY A 154 21.69 -6.30 3.33
N ILE A 155 20.56 -6.00 3.95
CA ILE A 155 19.35 -5.50 3.32
C ILE A 155 19.05 -4.13 3.88
N SER A 156 18.85 -3.14 3.04
CA SER A 156 18.45 -1.81 3.48
C SER A 156 17.43 -1.21 2.52
N GLY A 157 16.57 -0.38 3.05
CA GLY A 157 15.53 0.27 2.25
C GLY A 157 15.28 1.70 2.67
N ILE A 158 14.82 2.50 1.71
CA ILE A 158 14.45 3.89 1.89
C ILE A 158 13.19 4.22 1.09
N ASP A 159 12.23 4.85 1.74
CA ASP A 159 11.12 5.56 1.08
C ASP A 159 11.40 7.06 1.13
N LEU A 160 11.91 7.61 0.04
CA LEU A 160 12.29 9.02 -0.05
C LEU A 160 11.08 9.96 0.05
N SER A 161 9.87 9.48 -0.25
CA SER A 161 8.64 10.27 -0.17
C SER A 161 8.15 10.50 1.26
N THR A 162 8.53 9.62 2.20
CA THR A 162 8.20 9.72 3.63
C THR A 162 9.43 9.93 4.50
N GLY A 163 10.63 9.64 3.97
CA GLY A 163 11.90 9.67 4.70
C GLY A 163 12.13 8.45 5.58
N LYS A 164 11.27 7.42 5.54
CA LYS A 164 11.45 6.18 6.29
C LYS A 164 12.63 5.39 5.77
N THR A 165 13.41 4.82 6.68
CA THR A 165 14.54 3.95 6.35
C THR A 165 14.53 2.71 7.24
N PHE A 166 15.05 1.61 6.74
CA PHE A 166 15.27 0.39 7.51
C PHE A 166 16.57 -0.31 7.11
N ILE A 167 17.07 -1.14 8.02
CA ILE A 167 18.28 -1.90 7.83
C ILE A 167 18.15 -3.29 8.49
N TYR A 168 18.63 -4.32 7.81
CA TYR A 168 18.59 -5.70 8.29
C TYR A 168 19.80 -6.46 7.81
N GLU A 169 20.42 -7.24 8.68
CA GLU A 169 21.55 -8.10 8.34
C GLU A 169 21.24 -9.54 8.75
N VAL A 170 21.45 -10.48 7.84
CA VAL A 170 21.19 -11.89 8.07
C VAL A 170 22.25 -12.76 7.44
N GLY A 171 22.76 -13.72 8.22
CA GLY A 171 23.74 -14.69 7.77
C GLY A 171 23.19 -16.11 7.70
N SER A 172 23.51 -16.81 6.62
CA SER A 172 23.29 -18.25 6.53
C SER A 172 24.21 -19.00 7.51
N THR A 173 23.75 -20.16 7.99
CA THR A 173 24.49 -21.00 8.92
C THR A 173 24.76 -22.37 8.30
N LYS A 174 25.56 -23.20 8.97
CA LYS A 174 25.78 -24.59 8.57
C LYS A 174 24.47 -25.38 8.56
N ASP A 175 23.61 -25.11 9.54
CA ASP A 175 22.34 -25.82 9.70
C ASP A 175 21.29 -25.28 8.72
N ASP A 176 21.35 -23.99 8.33
CA ASP A 176 20.44 -23.35 7.39
C ASP A 176 21.21 -22.52 6.34
N PRO A 177 21.73 -23.16 5.27
CA PRO A 177 22.56 -22.50 4.26
C PRO A 177 21.81 -21.50 3.37
N GLU A 178 20.49 -21.61 3.27
CA GLU A 178 19.65 -20.75 2.42
C GLU A 178 18.96 -19.60 3.20
N LEU A 179 19.16 -19.50 4.53
CA LEU A 179 18.48 -18.53 5.39
C LEU A 179 18.61 -17.10 4.84
N ALA A 180 19.81 -16.68 4.46
CA ALA A 180 20.03 -15.32 3.94
C ALA A 180 19.24 -15.05 2.66
N ASN A 181 19.19 -16.00 1.73
CA ASN A 181 18.44 -15.88 0.48
C ASN A 181 16.92 -15.84 0.71
N ASP A 182 16.41 -16.68 1.60
CA ASP A 182 14.98 -16.73 1.95
C ASP A 182 14.54 -15.42 2.61
N GLU A 183 15.36 -14.87 3.52
CA GLU A 183 15.08 -13.59 4.18
C GLU A 183 15.14 -12.40 3.20
N VAL A 184 16.10 -12.38 2.28
CA VAL A 184 16.13 -11.38 1.20
C VAL A 184 14.85 -11.46 0.38
N PHE A 185 14.44 -12.66 -0.02
CA PHE A 185 13.21 -12.86 -0.76
C PHE A 185 11.98 -12.40 0.03
N ARG A 186 11.92 -12.69 1.33
CA ARG A 186 10.87 -12.22 2.23
C ARG A 186 10.81 -10.69 2.27
N MET A 187 11.95 -10.02 2.45
CA MET A 187 12.02 -8.56 2.54
C MET A 187 11.63 -7.88 1.23
N ILE A 188 12.14 -8.34 0.08
CA ILE A 188 11.71 -7.84 -1.24
C ILE A 188 10.20 -7.95 -1.39
N SER A 189 9.65 -9.09 -1.04
CA SER A 189 8.23 -9.36 -1.23
C SER A 189 7.33 -8.57 -0.27
N THR A 190 7.79 -8.34 0.96
CA THR A 190 7.08 -7.55 1.97
C THR A 190 7.03 -6.08 1.61
N TYR A 191 8.17 -5.50 1.26
CA TYR A 191 8.29 -4.08 0.94
C TYR A 191 7.94 -3.76 -0.51
N ASN A 192 8.00 -4.76 -1.39
CA ASN A 192 7.71 -4.65 -2.82
C ASN A 192 8.36 -3.39 -3.43
N PRO A 193 9.70 -3.31 -3.42
CA PRO A 193 10.42 -2.11 -3.84
C PRO A 193 10.15 -1.84 -5.32
N ILE A 194 10.11 -0.57 -5.68
CA ILE A 194 9.98 -0.14 -7.07
C ILE A 194 11.35 -0.20 -7.75
N GLU A 195 12.41 0.00 -6.98
CA GLU A 195 13.78 0.03 -7.46
C GLU A 195 14.69 -0.76 -6.51
N LEU A 196 15.55 -1.61 -7.07
CA LEU A 196 16.40 -2.53 -6.33
C LEU A 196 17.84 -2.46 -6.83
N ILE A 197 18.79 -2.31 -5.92
CA ILE A 197 20.21 -2.39 -6.22
C ILE A 197 20.73 -3.71 -5.62
N ILE A 198 21.42 -4.51 -6.42
CA ILE A 198 22.03 -5.76 -5.97
C ILE A 198 23.56 -5.65 -6.11
N LEU A 199 24.22 -5.74 -4.96
CA LEU A 199 25.69 -5.70 -4.82
C LEU A 199 26.21 -7.07 -4.41
N GLY A 200 27.41 -7.40 -4.82
CA GLY A 200 28.06 -8.62 -4.36
C GLY A 200 29.57 -8.54 -4.49
N ASP A 201 30.26 -8.81 -3.39
CA ASP A 201 31.70 -8.90 -3.36
C ASP A 201 32.16 -10.37 -3.43
N LYS A 202 33.10 -10.67 -4.32
CA LYS A 202 33.72 -12.00 -4.48
C LYS A 202 32.78 -13.17 -4.69
N ILE A 203 31.59 -12.90 -5.28
CA ILE A 203 30.60 -13.92 -5.62
C ILE A 203 30.85 -14.38 -7.06
N ASP A 204 31.02 -15.68 -7.25
CA ASP A 204 31.26 -16.26 -8.58
C ASP A 204 29.95 -16.24 -9.44
N GLU A 205 30.11 -16.46 -10.73
CA GLU A 205 28.98 -16.38 -11.68
C GLU A 205 27.92 -17.47 -11.42
N LYS A 206 28.32 -18.61 -10.88
CA LYS A 206 27.42 -19.72 -10.57
C LYS A 206 26.54 -19.38 -9.38
N GLU A 207 27.11 -18.84 -8.32
CA GLU A 207 26.35 -18.37 -7.15
C GLU A 207 25.47 -17.18 -7.50
N ARG A 208 25.92 -16.23 -8.32
CA ARG A 208 25.09 -15.13 -8.83
C ARG A 208 23.83 -15.64 -9.53
N LYS A 209 23.98 -16.60 -10.45
CA LYS A 209 22.83 -17.21 -11.14
C LYS A 209 21.89 -17.93 -10.18
N LYS A 210 22.43 -18.59 -9.14
CA LYS A 210 21.63 -19.24 -8.10
C LYS A 210 20.84 -18.23 -7.28
N ILE A 211 21.47 -17.16 -6.79
CA ILE A 211 20.84 -16.08 -6.04
C ILE A 211 19.70 -15.46 -6.88
N LEU A 212 20.01 -14.99 -8.09
CA LEU A 212 19.04 -14.32 -8.96
C LEU A 212 17.85 -15.19 -9.34
N LYS A 213 18.06 -16.49 -9.51
CA LYS A 213 16.99 -17.45 -9.81
C LYS A 213 15.97 -17.56 -8.67
N ASN A 214 16.40 -17.33 -7.42
CA ASN A 214 15.56 -17.42 -6.25
C ASN A 214 14.78 -16.11 -5.96
N LEU A 215 15.22 -14.98 -6.54
CA LEU A 215 14.58 -13.69 -6.35
C LEU A 215 13.52 -13.46 -7.44
N ASN A 216 12.27 -13.26 -7.05
CA ASN A 216 11.18 -12.92 -7.99
C ASN A 216 11.16 -11.40 -8.25
N ILE A 217 12.06 -10.94 -9.12
CA ILE A 217 12.32 -9.51 -9.39
C ILE A 217 11.88 -9.05 -10.77
N ASN A 218 11.05 -9.84 -11.48
CA ASN A 218 10.71 -9.60 -12.90
C ASN A 218 10.00 -8.26 -13.19
N ASN A 219 9.35 -7.65 -12.19
CA ASN A 219 8.60 -6.39 -12.33
C ASN A 219 9.26 -5.20 -11.62
N ILE A 220 10.48 -5.38 -11.11
CA ILE A 220 11.24 -4.37 -10.37
C ILE A 220 12.33 -3.81 -11.26
N LEU A 221 12.59 -2.50 -11.19
CA LEU A 221 13.77 -1.90 -11.83
C LEU A 221 15.01 -2.29 -11.02
N VAL A 222 15.88 -3.12 -11.61
CA VAL A 222 17.04 -3.69 -10.91
C VAL A 222 18.34 -3.15 -11.47
N HIS A 223 19.22 -2.66 -10.59
CA HIS A 223 20.58 -2.24 -10.88
C HIS A 223 21.57 -3.26 -10.34
N TYR A 224 22.31 -3.91 -11.23
CA TYR A 224 23.31 -4.92 -10.86
C TYR A 224 24.71 -4.30 -10.76
N LYS A 225 25.36 -4.44 -9.61
CA LYS A 225 26.72 -3.95 -9.33
C LYS A 225 27.62 -5.09 -8.84
N TRP A 226 27.68 -6.16 -9.63
CA TRP A 226 28.48 -7.32 -9.35
C TRP A 226 29.97 -7.10 -9.71
N GLY A 227 30.89 -7.34 -8.76
CA GLY A 227 32.33 -7.34 -9.05
C GLY A 227 32.96 -5.98 -9.36
N GLU A 228 32.23 -4.88 -9.11
CA GLU A 228 32.79 -3.52 -9.15
C GLU A 228 33.63 -3.26 -7.89
N CYS A 229 34.77 -3.97 -7.73
CA CYS A 229 35.58 -3.96 -6.51
C CYS A 229 35.89 -2.55 -5.99
N LYS A 230 36.26 -1.61 -6.87
CA LYS A 230 36.56 -0.22 -6.46
C LYS A 230 35.33 0.52 -5.93
N TYR A 231 34.14 0.24 -6.47
CA TYR A 231 32.90 0.83 -6.03
C TYR A 231 32.50 0.31 -4.65
N ILE A 232 32.62 -1.01 -4.44
CA ILE A 232 32.32 -1.65 -3.16
C ILE A 232 33.36 -1.25 -2.10
N GLU A 233 34.67 -1.24 -2.43
CA GLU A 233 35.73 -0.80 -1.53
C GLU A 233 35.54 0.63 -1.01
N PHE A 234 34.95 1.51 -1.81
CA PHE A 234 34.60 2.86 -1.36
C PHE A 234 33.67 2.84 -0.16
N PHE A 235 32.65 1.95 -0.16
CA PHE A 235 31.68 1.84 0.92
C PHE A 235 32.18 1.04 2.14
N LYS A 236 33.26 0.26 2.00
CA LYS A 236 33.92 -0.42 3.13
C LYS A 236 34.70 0.55 4.03
N SER A 237 35.08 1.73 3.51
CA SER A 237 35.77 2.76 4.29
C SER A 237 34.83 3.42 5.31
N ILE A 238 35.14 3.29 6.62
CA ILE A 238 34.40 3.91 7.71
C ILE A 238 34.34 5.44 7.56
N ILE A 239 35.41 6.06 7.03
CA ILE A 239 35.45 7.51 6.80
C ILE A 239 34.38 7.90 5.77
N ASN A 240 34.27 7.17 4.67
CA ASN A 240 33.28 7.45 3.64
C ASN A 240 31.87 7.18 4.15
N GLN A 241 31.67 6.10 4.90
CA GLN A 241 30.38 5.79 5.54
C GLN A 241 29.95 6.94 6.46
N THR A 242 30.83 7.40 7.35
CA THR A 242 30.57 8.52 8.26
C THR A 242 30.15 9.77 7.50
N GLN A 243 30.90 10.15 6.44
CA GLN A 243 30.58 11.31 5.62
C GLN A 243 29.21 11.22 4.92
N ILE A 244 28.85 10.03 4.42
CA ILE A 244 27.57 9.79 3.76
C ILE A 244 26.44 9.87 4.80
N LEU A 245 26.58 9.22 5.94
CA LEU A 245 25.59 9.20 7.01
C LEU A 245 25.38 10.60 7.59
N GLU A 246 26.44 11.39 7.81
CA GLU A 246 26.35 12.78 8.28
C GLU A 246 25.61 13.70 7.31
N LYS A 247 25.59 13.40 6.00
CA LYS A 247 24.80 14.14 5.01
C LYS A 247 23.30 13.80 5.09
N ALA A 248 22.99 12.55 5.45
CA ALA A 248 21.62 12.06 5.46
C ALA A 248 20.91 12.33 6.79
N PHE A 249 21.64 12.25 7.91
CA PHE A 249 21.09 12.37 9.25
C PHE A 249 21.68 13.59 9.94
N PHE A 250 20.84 14.60 10.14
CA PHE A 250 21.24 15.79 10.90
C PHE A 250 21.18 15.49 12.39
N MET A 251 22.32 15.14 12.98
CA MET A 251 22.45 14.91 14.42
C MET A 251 23.42 15.92 15.03
N LYS A 252 23.14 16.38 16.25
CA LYS A 252 24.06 17.27 16.97
C LYS A 252 25.39 16.54 17.18
N LYS A 253 26.49 17.12 16.75
CA LYS A 253 27.84 16.56 16.95
C LYS A 253 28.09 16.35 18.44
N GLY A 254 28.24 15.10 18.83
CA GLY A 254 28.57 14.64 20.18
C GLY A 254 29.93 13.94 20.23
N LEU A 255 30.19 13.26 21.33
CA LEU A 255 31.39 12.41 21.51
C LEU A 255 31.23 11.04 20.82
N ILE A 256 29.99 10.67 20.45
CA ILE A 256 29.64 9.36 19.86
C ILE A 256 29.62 9.51 18.35
N SER A 257 30.17 8.51 17.63
CA SER A 257 30.14 8.50 16.16
C SER A 257 28.72 8.37 15.63
N ILE A 258 28.47 8.86 14.40
CA ILE A 258 27.14 8.73 13.76
C ILE A 258 26.72 7.26 13.61
N ILE A 259 27.67 6.34 13.43
CA ILE A 259 27.41 4.90 13.31
C ILE A 259 26.87 4.34 14.63
N GLU A 260 27.46 4.73 15.77
CA GLU A 260 26.96 4.36 17.10
C GLU A 260 25.63 5.00 17.42
N MET A 261 25.44 6.28 17.08
CA MET A 261 24.15 6.97 17.27
C MET A 261 23.00 6.31 16.50
N LEU A 262 23.30 5.66 15.39
CA LEU A 262 22.34 4.93 14.57
C LEU A 262 22.26 3.43 14.94
N ASN A 263 22.98 2.95 15.96
CA ASN A 263 23.08 1.56 16.41
C ASN A 263 23.51 0.59 15.29
N MET A 264 24.43 1.03 14.40
CA MET A 264 24.83 0.27 13.21
C MET A 264 26.22 -0.38 13.33
N GLU A 265 26.85 -0.40 14.50
CA GLU A 265 28.25 -0.87 14.66
C GLU A 265 28.39 -2.34 14.25
N ARG A 266 27.41 -3.17 14.61
CA ARG A 266 27.41 -4.62 14.34
C ARG A 266 26.87 -5.00 12.98
N LEU A 267 26.27 -4.08 12.26
CA LEU A 267 25.60 -4.29 10.98
C LEU A 267 26.51 -3.88 9.81
N THR A 268 27.65 -4.55 9.65
CA THR A 268 28.71 -4.10 8.74
C THR A 268 28.26 -4.15 7.29
N ILE A 269 27.72 -5.28 6.83
CA ILE A 269 27.37 -5.51 5.42
C ILE A 269 26.15 -4.70 5.03
N SER A 270 25.13 -4.68 5.89
CA SER A 270 23.95 -3.88 5.64
C SER A 270 24.21 -2.38 5.70
N ARG A 271 25.12 -1.92 6.56
CA ARG A 271 25.56 -0.51 6.61
C ARG A 271 26.31 -0.10 5.35
N GLU A 272 27.18 -0.96 4.81
CA GLU A 272 27.84 -0.74 3.52
C GLU A 272 26.82 -0.59 2.39
N GLY A 273 25.86 -1.51 2.33
CA GLY A 273 24.74 -1.46 1.39
C GLY A 273 23.91 -0.18 1.56
N PHE A 274 23.59 0.19 2.81
CA PHE A 274 22.81 1.40 3.10
C PHE A 274 23.53 2.69 2.66
N CYS A 275 24.84 2.78 2.89
CA CYS A 275 25.65 3.90 2.38
C CYS A 275 25.67 3.95 0.85
N CYS A 276 25.67 2.79 0.18
CA CYS A 276 25.54 2.72 -1.27
C CYS A 276 24.16 3.24 -1.72
N LEU A 277 23.07 2.86 -1.04
CA LEU A 277 21.72 3.34 -1.33
C LEU A 277 21.60 4.86 -1.16
N LEU A 278 22.15 5.39 -0.09
CA LEU A 278 22.17 6.83 0.16
C LEU A 278 22.98 7.59 -0.90
N GLN A 279 24.14 7.06 -1.29
CA GLN A 279 24.94 7.65 -2.36
C GLN A 279 24.23 7.61 -3.71
N PHE A 280 23.56 6.51 -4.03
CA PHE A 280 22.75 6.39 -5.25
C PHE A 280 21.61 7.43 -5.27
N ALA A 281 20.88 7.58 -4.16
CA ALA A 281 19.86 8.61 -4.05
C ALA A 281 20.44 10.04 -4.12
N HIS A 282 21.61 10.27 -3.53
CA HIS A 282 22.31 11.56 -3.59
C HIS A 282 22.75 11.93 -5.01
N GLU A 283 23.18 10.96 -5.81
CA GLU A 283 23.52 11.18 -7.24
C GLU A 283 22.31 11.59 -8.08
N HIS A 284 21.10 11.17 -7.68
CA HIS A 284 19.87 11.61 -8.32
C HIS A 284 19.53 13.06 -7.96
N ASN A 285 19.58 13.39 -6.68
CA ASN A 285 19.38 14.74 -6.17
C ASN A 285 20.03 14.83 -4.77
N ALA A 286 21.00 15.74 -4.63
CA ALA A 286 21.79 15.89 -3.40
C ALA A 286 20.94 16.23 -2.16
N ASP A 287 19.82 16.93 -2.35
CA ASP A 287 18.95 17.36 -1.25
C ASP A 287 17.99 16.24 -0.78
N ILE A 288 17.74 15.23 -1.61
CA ILE A 288 16.69 14.24 -1.34
C ILE A 288 17.03 13.29 -0.17
N ILE A 289 18.29 13.17 0.19
CA ILE A 289 18.75 12.34 1.31
C ILE A 289 18.81 13.08 2.64
N LYS A 290 18.59 14.40 2.67
CA LYS A 290 18.66 15.19 3.91
C LYS A 290 17.50 14.86 4.84
N GLU A 291 17.73 14.96 6.15
CA GLU A 291 16.69 14.81 7.17
C GLU A 291 15.85 13.53 7.05
N LEU A 292 16.54 12.40 6.86
CA LEU A 292 15.90 11.08 6.86
C LEU A 292 15.55 10.65 8.30
N GLN A 293 14.57 9.77 8.44
CA GLN A 293 14.26 9.15 9.73
C GLN A 293 15.36 8.16 10.10
N VAL A 294 15.65 8.04 11.40
CA VAL A 294 16.59 7.04 11.91
C VAL A 294 16.17 5.65 11.44
N PRO A 295 17.10 4.85 10.91
CA PRO A 295 16.76 3.55 10.38
C PRO A 295 16.16 2.62 11.44
N GLU A 296 15.06 1.98 11.08
CA GLU A 296 14.51 0.87 11.84
C GLU A 296 15.40 -0.35 11.66
N ILE A 297 15.95 -0.85 12.76
CA ILE A 297 16.76 -2.06 12.75
C ILE A 297 15.81 -3.25 12.92
N PHE A 298 15.79 -4.13 11.92
CA PHE A 298 15.01 -5.36 12.02
C PHE A 298 15.72 -6.37 12.91
N GLU A 299 15.06 -6.73 14.00
CA GLU A 299 15.42 -7.85 14.84
C GLU A 299 14.35 -8.92 14.74
N ASN A 300 14.77 -10.17 14.54
CA ASN A 300 13.84 -11.31 14.35
C ASN A 300 12.95 -11.63 15.57
N ASN A 301 13.07 -10.91 16.69
CA ASN A 301 12.42 -11.29 17.94
C ASN A 301 11.23 -10.42 18.34
N ASN A 302 11.00 -9.27 17.71
CA ASN A 302 9.97 -8.33 18.16
C ASN A 302 8.59 -8.53 17.52
N ASN A 303 8.53 -9.17 16.34
CA ASN A 303 7.31 -9.42 15.61
C ASN A 303 7.22 -10.88 15.15
N MET A 304 6.00 -11.34 14.90
CA MET A 304 5.77 -12.66 14.32
C MET A 304 6.32 -12.72 12.89
N THR A 305 7.13 -13.72 12.62
CA THR A 305 7.68 -13.96 11.28
C THR A 305 6.66 -14.74 10.45
N ILE A 306 6.26 -14.16 9.32
CA ILE A 306 5.46 -14.82 8.28
C ILE A 306 6.36 -14.94 7.05
N GLU A 307 6.68 -16.16 6.63
CA GLU A 307 7.42 -16.36 5.40
C GLU A 307 6.59 -15.91 4.19
N PHE A 308 7.25 -15.44 3.13
CA PHE A 308 6.54 -14.95 1.94
C PHE A 308 5.59 -16.00 1.35
N ASN A 309 6.07 -17.24 1.21
CA ASN A 309 5.22 -18.34 0.71
C ASN A 309 3.97 -18.49 1.59
N SER A 310 4.12 -18.38 2.90
CA SER A 310 3.00 -18.44 3.86
C SER A 310 2.05 -17.25 3.66
N ALA A 311 2.56 -16.04 3.46
CA ALA A 311 1.72 -14.87 3.21
C ALA A 311 0.88 -15.01 1.94
N VAL A 312 1.46 -15.59 0.89
CA VAL A 312 0.74 -15.85 -0.38
C VAL A 312 -0.22 -17.03 -0.24
N GLN A 313 0.23 -18.14 0.31
CA GLN A 313 -0.59 -19.37 0.46
C GLN A 313 -1.80 -19.13 1.37
N LEU A 314 -1.68 -18.26 2.38
CA LEU A 314 -2.78 -17.81 3.23
C LEU A 314 -3.64 -16.72 2.58
N ASN A 315 -3.30 -16.25 1.38
CA ASN A 315 -3.97 -15.14 0.72
C ASN A 315 -3.92 -13.82 1.52
N ILE A 316 -2.84 -13.59 2.26
CA ILE A 316 -2.57 -12.28 2.89
C ILE A 316 -2.11 -11.30 1.82
N LEU A 317 -1.22 -11.76 0.92
CA LEU A 317 -0.75 -11.05 -0.27
C LEU A 317 -1.30 -11.72 -1.54
N GLY A 318 -1.64 -10.92 -2.54
CA GLY A 318 -2.02 -11.37 -3.88
C GLY A 318 -0.80 -11.42 -4.81
N LEU A 319 -0.78 -12.37 -5.75
CA LEU A 319 0.23 -12.45 -6.80
C LEU A 319 -0.21 -11.78 -8.10
N TYR A 320 -1.51 -11.71 -8.34
CA TYR A 320 -2.09 -11.18 -9.58
C TYR A 320 -2.93 -9.94 -9.28
N GLN A 321 -3.07 -9.05 -10.27
CA GLN A 321 -3.81 -7.78 -10.14
C GLN A 321 -5.29 -7.97 -9.78
N ASN A 322 -5.88 -9.12 -10.08
CA ASN A 322 -7.27 -9.42 -9.79
C ASN A 322 -7.49 -10.16 -8.47
N ASP A 323 -6.43 -10.47 -7.75
CA ASP A 323 -6.53 -11.10 -6.44
C ASP A 323 -7.16 -10.13 -5.43
N LYS A 324 -7.89 -10.68 -4.49
CA LYS A 324 -8.44 -9.95 -3.34
C LYS A 324 -7.82 -10.50 -2.05
N PRO A 325 -6.57 -10.15 -1.75
CA PRO A 325 -5.90 -10.64 -0.56
C PRO A 325 -6.48 -10.02 0.71
N LEU A 326 -6.17 -10.64 1.85
CA LEU A 326 -6.64 -10.18 3.16
C LEU A 326 -6.31 -8.71 3.42
N ILE A 327 -5.09 -8.30 3.01
CA ILE A 327 -4.60 -6.95 3.21
C ILE A 327 -5.50 -5.90 2.52
N ASP A 328 -5.98 -6.18 1.32
CA ASP A 328 -6.82 -5.24 0.57
C ASP A 328 -8.28 -5.27 1.07
N VAL A 329 -8.75 -6.44 1.51
CA VAL A 329 -10.12 -6.63 2.00
C VAL A 329 -10.30 -5.99 3.39
N LEU A 330 -9.28 -6.08 4.26
CA LEU A 330 -9.32 -5.52 5.61
C LEU A 330 -8.89 -4.05 5.69
N ASN A 331 -8.06 -3.59 4.75
CA ASN A 331 -7.54 -2.22 4.76
C ASN A 331 -8.58 -1.22 4.24
N ARG A 332 -9.32 -0.68 5.16
CA ARG A 332 -10.31 0.38 4.94
C ARG A 332 -9.90 1.67 5.64
N CYS A 333 -8.60 1.86 5.91
CA CYS A 333 -8.07 3.07 6.53
C CYS A 333 -8.44 4.30 5.70
N ALA A 334 -8.80 5.38 6.37
CA ALA A 334 -9.21 6.62 5.72
C ALA A 334 -8.00 7.41 5.21
N THR A 335 -6.91 7.44 6.00
CA THR A 335 -5.68 8.17 5.68
C THR A 335 -4.69 7.33 4.86
N ALA A 336 -3.82 7.99 4.09
CA ALA A 336 -2.81 7.31 3.30
C ALA A 336 -1.74 6.64 4.19
N PHE A 337 -1.28 7.36 5.21
CA PHE A 337 -0.29 6.83 6.17
C PHE A 337 -0.89 5.72 7.04
N GLY A 338 -2.14 5.84 7.50
CA GLY A 338 -2.83 4.75 8.21
C GLY A 338 -2.92 3.47 7.38
N SER A 339 -3.18 3.60 6.07
CA SER A 339 -3.20 2.47 5.13
C SER A 339 -1.82 1.81 4.99
N ARG A 340 -0.72 2.57 4.95
CA ARG A 340 0.65 2.04 4.91
C ARG A 340 1.00 1.28 6.18
N TYR A 341 0.77 1.88 7.35
CA TYR A 341 1.04 1.24 8.64
C TYR A 341 0.17 0.01 8.90
N PHE A 342 -1.09 0.03 8.46
CA PHE A 342 -1.95 -1.15 8.55
C PHE A 342 -1.36 -2.34 7.77
N LYS A 343 -0.82 -2.08 6.57
CA LYS A 343 -0.15 -3.09 5.75
C LYS A 343 1.09 -3.64 6.46
N GLU A 344 1.95 -2.78 6.96
CA GLU A 344 3.15 -3.16 7.72
C GLU A 344 2.77 -4.03 8.94
N LYS A 345 1.76 -3.61 9.71
CA LYS A 345 1.28 -4.31 10.91
C LYS A 345 0.70 -5.70 10.60
N LEU A 346 0.02 -5.87 9.46
CA LEU A 346 -0.55 -7.16 9.06
C LEU A 346 0.52 -8.15 8.57
N LEU A 347 1.61 -7.66 7.97
CA LEU A 347 2.73 -8.48 7.49
C LEU A 347 3.76 -8.79 8.58
N ALA A 348 3.80 -8.00 9.64
CA ALA A 348 4.65 -8.19 10.81
C ALA A 348 3.83 -8.06 12.10
N PRO A 349 2.94 -9.06 12.40
CA PRO A 349 2.07 -9.03 13.56
C PRO A 349 2.85 -8.98 14.87
N MET A 350 2.28 -8.34 15.87
CA MET A 350 2.90 -8.12 17.17
C MET A 350 2.99 -9.41 17.99
N ILE A 351 4.04 -9.50 18.83
CA ILE A 351 4.18 -10.56 19.86
C ILE A 351 3.93 -9.98 21.24
N ASN A 352 4.19 -8.70 21.44
CA ASN A 352 4.04 -8.04 22.73
C ASN A 352 2.58 -7.94 23.16
N ILE A 353 2.24 -8.61 24.28
CA ILE A 353 0.89 -8.76 24.80
C ILE A 353 0.28 -7.41 25.19
N LYS A 354 1.05 -6.52 25.83
CA LYS A 354 0.58 -5.19 26.24
C LYS A 354 0.14 -4.37 25.02
N LYS A 355 0.97 -4.34 23.97
CA LYS A 355 0.65 -3.60 22.72
C LYS A 355 -0.54 -4.18 21.98
N ILE A 356 -0.71 -5.51 22.00
CA ILE A 356 -1.87 -6.16 21.38
C ILE A 356 -3.15 -5.80 22.14
N ASN A 357 -3.18 -5.94 23.47
CA ASN A 357 -4.34 -5.61 24.30
C ASN A 357 -4.71 -4.12 24.16
N GLN A 358 -3.72 -3.22 24.17
CA GLN A 358 -3.95 -1.80 23.93
C GLN A 358 -4.66 -1.55 22.57
N SER A 359 -4.31 -2.30 21.52
CA SER A 359 -5.01 -2.20 20.24
C SER A 359 -6.46 -2.70 20.32
N TYR A 360 -6.75 -3.70 21.14
CA TYR A 360 -8.12 -4.18 21.38
C TYR A 360 -8.93 -3.15 22.15
N ASP A 361 -8.35 -2.53 23.17
CA ASP A 361 -9.00 -1.48 23.97
C ASP A 361 -9.35 -0.27 23.12
N ASP A 362 -8.48 0.12 22.19
CA ASP A 362 -8.75 1.19 21.23
C ASP A 362 -9.96 0.87 20.33
N ILE A 363 -10.12 -0.40 19.92
CA ILE A 363 -11.27 -0.84 19.13
C ILE A 363 -12.55 -0.77 19.97
N ASP A 364 -12.53 -1.27 21.22
CA ASP A 364 -13.70 -1.25 22.11
C ASP A 364 -14.15 0.17 22.42
N LYS A 365 -13.20 1.10 22.67
CA LYS A 365 -13.51 2.53 22.84
C LYS A 365 -14.26 3.09 21.64
N LEU A 366 -13.84 2.76 20.42
CA LEU A 366 -14.46 3.27 19.20
C LEU A 366 -15.75 2.55 18.79
N LEU A 367 -15.96 1.32 19.20
CA LEU A 367 -17.23 0.62 19.05
C LEU A 367 -18.31 1.17 19.99
N ASN A 368 -17.92 1.75 21.13
CA ASN A 368 -18.85 2.37 22.04
C ASN A 368 -19.63 3.48 21.33
N LYS A 369 -20.96 3.39 21.37
CA LYS A 369 -21.90 4.31 20.68
C LYS A 369 -21.58 4.53 19.18
N ASN A 370 -20.86 3.59 18.54
CA ASN A 370 -20.45 3.66 17.14
C ASN A 370 -19.67 4.92 16.78
N SER A 371 -18.83 5.41 17.71
CA SER A 371 -18.05 6.65 17.54
C SER A 371 -17.10 6.60 16.34
N TYR A 372 -16.62 5.40 15.94
CA TYR A 372 -15.78 5.19 14.75
C TYR A 372 -16.40 5.78 13.46
N ILE A 373 -17.73 5.84 13.33
CA ILE A 373 -18.39 6.39 12.15
C ILE A 373 -18.09 7.88 12.01
N LYS A 374 -18.18 8.62 13.11
CA LYS A 374 -17.90 10.07 13.14
C LYS A 374 -16.41 10.34 12.99
N VAL A 375 -15.55 9.58 13.71
CA VAL A 375 -14.09 9.67 13.62
C VAL A 375 -13.62 9.45 12.17
N ARG A 376 -14.12 8.44 11.48
CA ARG A 376 -13.76 8.16 10.08
C ARG A 376 -14.13 9.27 9.11
N LYS A 377 -15.20 10.03 9.37
CA LYS A 377 -15.58 11.20 8.55
C LYS A 377 -14.51 12.30 8.63
N TYR A 378 -13.97 12.56 9.83
CA TYR A 378 -12.89 13.53 9.99
C TYR A 378 -11.56 12.99 9.43
N LEU A 379 -11.22 11.72 9.69
CA LEU A 379 -10.01 11.09 9.13
C LEU A 379 -9.95 11.17 7.60
N ALA A 380 -11.10 11.13 6.93
CA ALA A 380 -11.14 11.25 5.46
C ALA A 380 -10.73 12.63 4.94
N ASN A 381 -10.75 13.66 5.79
CA ASN A 381 -10.31 15.01 5.45
C ASN A 381 -8.84 15.26 5.80
N ILE A 382 -8.14 14.25 6.34
CA ILE A 382 -6.73 14.38 6.68
C ILE A 382 -5.87 14.01 5.47
N GLY A 383 -5.04 14.94 5.03
CA GLY A 383 -4.05 14.75 3.97
C GLY A 383 -2.91 13.81 4.37
N ASP A 384 -1.98 13.55 3.46
CA ASP A 384 -0.80 12.72 3.74
C ASP A 384 0.26 13.50 4.54
N LEU A 385 0.10 13.54 5.86
CA LEU A 385 0.97 14.31 6.76
C LEU A 385 2.42 13.81 6.77
N GLU A 386 2.68 12.52 6.52
CA GLU A 386 4.06 12.02 6.42
C GLU A 386 4.77 12.62 5.20
N ARG A 387 4.12 12.62 4.04
CA ARG A 387 4.67 13.21 2.82
C ARG A 387 4.72 14.72 2.89
N PHE A 388 3.74 15.35 3.53
CA PHE A 388 3.76 16.78 3.78
C PHE A 388 4.95 17.17 4.68
N LYS A 389 5.16 16.46 5.79
CA LYS A 389 6.33 16.64 6.67
C LYS A 389 7.63 16.47 5.88
N ARG A 390 7.71 15.44 5.01
CA ARG A 390 8.89 15.22 4.18
C ARG A 390 9.17 16.38 3.24
N LYS A 391 8.14 16.93 2.60
CA LYS A 391 8.26 18.14 1.76
C LYS A 391 8.72 19.35 2.58
N LEU A 392 8.23 19.53 3.83
CA LEU A 392 8.70 20.59 4.73
C LEU A 392 10.19 20.47 5.00
N LEU A 393 10.68 19.29 5.40
CA LEU A 393 12.10 19.02 5.67
C LEU A 393 12.98 19.29 4.44
N LEU A 394 12.49 19.05 3.25
CA LEU A 394 13.18 19.31 1.99
C LEU A 394 12.98 20.73 1.46
N ASN A 395 12.21 21.58 2.17
CA ASN A 395 11.82 22.93 1.71
C ASN A 395 11.15 22.91 0.31
N LYS A 396 10.31 21.88 0.04
CA LYS A 396 9.62 21.67 -1.24
C LYS A 396 8.08 21.72 -1.12
N VAL A 397 7.56 22.26 -0.02
CA VAL A 397 6.10 22.46 0.17
C VAL A 397 5.65 23.61 -0.73
N ALA A 398 4.57 23.37 -1.47
CA ALA A 398 3.94 24.44 -2.24
C ALA A 398 2.96 25.24 -1.36
N PRO A 399 2.78 26.55 -1.59
CA PRO A 399 1.82 27.37 -0.83
C PRO A 399 0.40 26.78 -0.79
N GLN A 400 -0.04 26.11 -1.85
CA GLN A 400 -1.36 25.46 -1.91
C GLN A 400 -1.49 24.29 -0.92
N ASP A 401 -0.39 23.61 -0.60
CA ASP A 401 -0.41 22.44 0.31
C ASP A 401 -0.86 22.84 1.73
N TRP A 402 -0.70 24.12 2.14
CA TRP A 402 -1.08 24.62 3.45
C TRP A 402 -2.58 24.63 3.70
N MET A 403 -3.40 24.80 2.65
CA MET A 403 -4.85 24.72 2.82
C MET A 403 -5.28 23.31 3.24
N SER A 404 -4.77 22.28 2.54
CA SER A 404 -5.03 20.88 2.90
C SER A 404 -4.45 20.51 4.28
N PHE A 405 -3.31 21.10 4.64
CA PHE A 405 -2.75 20.92 5.98
C PHE A 405 -3.64 21.56 7.06
N ASN A 406 -4.19 22.75 6.83
CA ASN A 406 -5.15 23.39 7.73
C ASN A 406 -6.44 22.57 7.89
N GLU A 407 -7.00 22.06 6.80
CA GLU A 407 -8.16 21.15 6.84
C GLU A 407 -7.85 19.91 7.71
N SER A 408 -6.62 19.39 7.61
CA SER A 408 -6.17 18.28 8.44
C SER A 408 -6.11 18.64 9.93
N MET A 409 -5.63 19.85 10.28
CA MET A 409 -5.61 20.32 11.67
C MET A 409 -7.03 20.50 12.24
N GLU A 410 -7.94 21.04 11.44
CA GLU A 410 -9.36 21.19 11.83
C GLU A 410 -10.03 19.81 12.04
N ALA A 411 -9.70 18.85 11.18
CA ALA A 411 -10.16 17.47 11.34
C ALA A 411 -9.62 16.83 12.63
N CYS A 412 -8.39 17.09 13.03
CA CYS A 412 -7.81 16.62 14.29
C CYS A 412 -8.58 17.16 15.51
N ILE A 413 -8.94 18.45 15.50
CA ILE A 413 -9.77 19.05 16.55
C ILE A 413 -11.14 18.34 16.61
N GLY A 414 -11.73 18.05 15.44
CA GLY A 414 -12.99 17.32 15.36
C GLY A 414 -12.91 15.90 15.94
N ILE A 415 -11.82 15.19 15.70
CA ILE A 415 -11.54 13.85 16.25
C ILE A 415 -11.41 13.93 17.76
N TYR A 416 -10.58 14.88 18.27
CA TYR A 416 -10.41 15.09 19.70
C TYR A 416 -11.75 15.33 20.41
N ASN A 417 -12.60 16.22 19.90
CA ASN A 417 -13.89 16.52 20.49
C ASN A 417 -14.81 15.29 20.59
N ILE A 418 -14.76 14.41 19.59
CA ILE A 418 -15.51 13.16 19.63
C ILE A 418 -14.95 12.23 20.71
N LEU A 419 -13.63 12.02 20.74
CA LEU A 419 -13.01 11.07 21.65
C LEU A 419 -13.10 11.52 23.11
N LYS A 420 -13.02 12.82 23.38
CA LYS A 420 -13.23 13.41 24.71
C LYS A 420 -14.61 13.09 25.27
N ASP A 421 -15.66 13.07 24.45
CA ASP A 421 -17.03 12.77 24.89
C ASP A 421 -17.26 11.28 25.22
N TYR A 422 -16.33 10.40 24.84
CA TYR A 422 -16.43 8.95 24.95
C TYR A 422 -15.35 8.26 25.77
N GLY A 423 -14.32 8.99 26.21
CA GLY A 423 -13.23 8.46 27.01
C GLY A 423 -13.11 9.10 28.38
N ASP A 424 -12.65 8.36 29.37
CA ASP A 424 -12.05 8.94 30.56
C ASP A 424 -10.83 9.72 30.06
N GLY A 425 -10.86 11.06 30.23
CA GLY A 425 -9.89 11.99 29.63
C GLY A 425 -8.45 11.60 29.98
N GLU A 426 -7.87 10.74 29.13
CA GLU A 426 -6.48 10.37 29.26
C GLU A 426 -5.62 11.62 29.05
N LYS A 427 -4.62 11.84 29.91
CA LYS A 427 -3.63 12.93 29.79
C LYS A 427 -3.04 13.06 28.37
N THR A 428 -3.01 11.96 27.59
CA THR A 428 -2.56 11.92 26.20
C THR A 428 -3.41 12.76 25.27
N ASP A 429 -4.74 12.80 25.43
CA ASP A 429 -5.63 13.55 24.54
C ASP A 429 -5.49 15.07 24.75
N GLU A 430 -5.28 15.54 25.98
CA GLU A 430 -5.01 16.96 26.26
C GLU A 430 -3.67 17.41 25.66
N THR A 431 -2.67 16.55 25.67
CA THR A 431 -1.38 16.83 25.03
C THR A 431 -1.53 16.98 23.51
N ILE A 432 -2.31 16.11 22.85
CA ILE A 432 -2.52 16.15 21.40
C ILE A 432 -3.22 17.43 20.98
N ILE A 433 -4.27 17.87 21.69
CA ILE A 433 -4.96 19.11 21.32
C ILE A 433 -4.06 20.34 21.52
N SER A 434 -3.23 20.35 22.57
CA SER A 434 -2.22 21.40 22.78
C SER A 434 -1.21 21.44 21.62
N ILE A 435 -0.74 20.29 21.15
CA ILE A 435 0.14 20.17 19.99
C ILE A 435 -0.53 20.73 18.72
N VAL A 436 -1.79 20.35 18.46
CA VAL A 436 -2.54 20.84 17.30
C VAL A 436 -2.69 22.37 17.34
N HIS A 437 -2.99 22.94 18.51
CA HIS A 437 -3.06 24.41 18.65
C HIS A 437 -1.70 25.07 18.44
N THR A 438 -0.63 24.50 18.99
CA THR A 438 0.74 25.02 18.79
C THR A 438 1.11 25.04 17.30
N ILE A 439 0.86 23.92 16.59
CA ILE A 439 1.10 23.82 15.14
C ILE A 439 0.23 24.84 14.39
N THR A 440 -1.05 24.95 14.73
CA THR A 440 -2.00 25.81 14.02
C THR A 440 -1.63 27.29 14.18
N ASN A 441 -1.27 27.73 15.36
CA ASN A 441 -0.89 29.12 15.62
C ASN A 441 0.40 29.51 14.89
N SER A 442 1.34 28.58 14.72
CA SER A 442 2.64 28.86 14.08
C SER A 442 2.56 29.17 12.57
N TYR A 443 1.45 28.87 11.90
CA TYR A 443 1.26 29.27 10.50
C TYR A 443 0.04 30.15 10.25
N LYS A 444 -1.02 30.00 11.06
CA LYS A 444 -2.30 30.69 10.85
C LYS A 444 -2.20 32.20 11.05
N ASP A 445 -1.28 32.63 11.89
CA ASP A 445 -1.03 34.06 12.13
C ASP A 445 -0.16 34.69 11.05
N ILE A 446 0.56 33.90 10.25
CA ILE A 446 1.51 34.35 9.23
C ILE A 446 0.90 34.27 7.83
N LEU A 447 0.30 33.11 7.49
CA LEU A 447 -0.19 32.83 6.13
C LEU A 447 -1.64 33.29 5.92
N ASP A 448 -1.90 33.89 4.77
CA ASP A 448 -3.24 34.02 4.20
C ASP A 448 -3.54 32.75 3.38
N LEU A 449 -4.28 31.82 3.98
CA LEU A 449 -4.53 30.50 3.40
C LEU A 449 -5.36 30.57 2.11
N GLU A 450 -6.24 31.56 1.97
CA GLU A 450 -7.05 31.72 0.76
C GLU A 450 -6.16 32.16 -0.42
N ASN A 451 -5.31 33.16 -0.20
CA ASN A 451 -4.35 33.59 -1.21
C ASN A 451 -3.29 32.52 -1.50
N ALA A 452 -2.80 31.83 -0.49
CA ALA A 452 -1.86 30.72 -0.64
C ALA A 452 -2.43 29.57 -1.48
N SER A 453 -3.73 29.25 -1.33
CA SER A 453 -4.39 28.20 -2.12
C SER A 453 -4.47 28.51 -3.62
N LYS A 454 -4.51 29.77 -3.99
CA LYS A 454 -4.58 30.27 -5.37
C LYS A 454 -3.20 30.53 -5.97
N TYR A 455 -2.14 30.52 -5.17
CA TYR A 455 -0.79 30.87 -5.57
C TYR A 455 -0.18 29.80 -6.46
N ASN A 456 0.34 30.19 -7.61
CA ASN A 456 1.03 29.29 -8.54
C ASN A 456 2.45 29.77 -8.81
N LEU A 457 3.44 29.08 -8.27
CA LEU A 457 4.87 29.39 -8.47
C LEU A 457 5.31 29.40 -9.95
N ALA A 458 4.61 28.65 -10.81
CA ALA A 458 4.90 28.59 -12.25
C ALA A 458 4.30 29.77 -13.02
N ASP A 459 3.33 30.50 -12.46
CA ASP A 459 2.66 31.61 -13.09
C ASP A 459 3.26 32.97 -12.63
N LYS A 460 4.22 33.46 -13.38
CA LYS A 460 4.89 34.75 -13.10
C LYS A 460 3.97 35.96 -13.05
N ASN A 461 2.73 35.80 -13.49
CA ASN A 461 1.75 36.88 -13.56
C ASN A 461 0.77 36.89 -12.37
N ASN A 462 0.73 35.82 -11.56
CA ASN A 462 -0.15 35.73 -10.41
C ASN A 462 0.65 35.87 -9.11
N TRP A 463 1.28 36.99 -8.91
CA TRP A 463 2.16 37.29 -7.79
C TRP A 463 1.41 37.98 -6.66
N GLY A 464 0.46 37.22 -6.08
CA GLY A 464 -0.24 37.66 -4.89
C GLY A 464 0.61 37.49 -3.63
N ASN A 465 0.46 38.36 -2.66
CA ASN A 465 0.98 38.16 -1.34
C ASN A 465 0.24 36.98 -0.68
N ILE A 466 0.99 35.98 -0.24
CA ILE A 466 0.48 34.80 0.49
C ILE A 466 0.53 34.97 2.01
N PHE A 467 1.07 36.09 2.47
CA PHE A 467 1.17 36.46 3.87
C PHE A 467 0.06 37.40 4.28
N LYS A 468 -0.32 37.37 5.54
CA LYS A 468 -1.25 38.33 6.11
C LYS A 468 -0.64 39.72 6.16
N GLN A 469 -1.49 40.71 6.04
CA GLN A 469 -1.09 42.09 6.15
C GLN A 469 -0.53 42.37 7.57
N GLY A 470 0.58 43.09 7.65
CA GLY A 470 1.28 43.43 8.88
C GLY A 470 2.36 42.46 9.30
N VAL A 471 2.57 41.36 8.55
CA VAL A 471 3.63 40.36 8.84
C VAL A 471 4.97 40.79 8.26
N TYR A 472 5.00 41.23 6.99
CA TYR A 472 6.21 41.69 6.31
C TYR A 472 5.99 43.06 5.70
N GLU A 473 6.61 44.05 6.34
CA GLU A 473 6.44 45.48 6.01
C GLU A 473 6.85 45.79 4.55
N ASP A 474 7.92 45.17 4.05
CA ASP A 474 8.42 45.37 2.68
C ASP A 474 7.41 44.91 1.63
N ILE A 475 6.74 43.79 1.88
CA ILE A 475 5.69 43.28 0.97
C ILE A 475 4.48 44.22 1.00
N ASP A 476 4.07 44.65 2.18
CA ASP A 476 2.92 45.55 2.37
C ASP A 476 3.16 46.90 1.71
N ASN A 477 4.35 47.48 1.86
CA ASN A 477 4.75 48.71 1.22
C ASN A 477 4.71 48.63 -0.31
N ASN A 478 5.20 47.52 -0.87
CA ASN A 478 5.13 47.29 -2.32
C ASN A 478 3.69 47.08 -2.80
N ALA A 479 2.87 46.36 -2.03
CA ALA A 479 1.44 46.15 -2.33
C ALA A 479 0.65 47.49 -2.30
N GLU A 480 0.98 48.34 -1.34
CA GLU A 480 0.42 49.68 -1.27
C GLU A 480 0.86 50.56 -2.46
N GLY A 481 2.14 50.45 -2.88
CA GLY A 481 2.67 51.08 -4.09
C GLY A 481 1.91 50.67 -5.34
N ILE A 482 1.58 49.40 -5.48
CA ILE A 482 0.73 48.89 -6.57
C ILE A 482 -0.66 49.48 -6.51
N LYS A 483 -1.33 49.42 -5.34
CA LYS A 483 -2.68 49.98 -5.16
C LYS A 483 -2.73 51.45 -5.48
N LYS A 484 -1.70 52.23 -5.07
CA LYS A 484 -1.57 53.65 -5.35
C LYS A 484 -1.39 53.89 -6.86
N SER A 485 -0.44 53.20 -7.49
CA SER A 485 -0.18 53.33 -8.92
C SER A 485 -1.41 52.95 -9.78
N TYR A 486 -2.13 51.91 -9.37
CA TYR A 486 -3.37 51.50 -10.06
C TYR A 486 -4.47 52.53 -9.90
N ARG A 487 -4.67 53.07 -8.69
CA ARG A 487 -5.63 54.14 -8.40
C ARG A 487 -5.32 55.42 -9.20
N ASP A 488 -4.04 55.74 -9.34
CA ASP A 488 -3.62 56.89 -10.17
C ASP A 488 -3.98 56.66 -11.65
N ILE A 489 -3.86 55.44 -12.17
CA ILE A 489 -4.37 55.08 -13.52
C ILE A 489 -5.90 55.17 -13.59
N GLU A 490 -6.61 54.73 -12.52
CA GLU A 490 -8.07 54.89 -12.44
C GLU A 490 -8.51 56.35 -12.50
N ILE A 491 -7.83 57.23 -11.78
CA ILE A 491 -8.11 58.67 -11.81
C ILE A 491 -7.97 59.21 -13.23
N LEU A 492 -6.87 58.84 -13.94
CA LEU A 492 -6.69 59.24 -15.35
C LEU A 492 -7.79 58.67 -16.27
N CYS A 493 -8.25 57.44 -16.01
CA CYS A 493 -9.36 56.82 -16.74
C CYS A 493 -10.70 57.53 -16.45
N GLU A 494 -10.95 57.89 -15.19
CA GLU A 494 -12.13 58.66 -14.81
C GLU A 494 -12.15 60.07 -15.42
N GLU A 495 -11.01 60.77 -15.49
CA GLU A 495 -10.91 62.04 -16.17
C GLU A 495 -11.33 61.95 -17.63
N ILE A 496 -10.94 60.84 -18.31
CA ILE A 496 -11.38 60.59 -19.69
C ILE A 496 -12.89 60.28 -19.72
N ASN A 497 -13.42 59.53 -18.79
CA ASN A 497 -14.83 59.19 -18.71
C ASN A 497 -15.73 60.42 -18.45
N ARG A 498 -15.28 61.39 -17.68
CA ARG A 498 -16.00 62.70 -17.46
C ARG A 498 -16.17 63.51 -18.71
N ILE A 499 -15.39 63.27 -19.76
CA ILE A 499 -15.52 63.97 -21.06
C ILE A 499 -16.74 63.51 -21.85
N GLY A 500 -17.29 62.37 -21.52
CA GLY A 500 -18.47 61.76 -22.14
C GLY A 500 -19.74 62.33 -21.57
N ILE A 501 -20.52 63.05 -22.38
CA ILE A 501 -21.74 63.73 -21.92
C ILE A 501 -22.93 62.78 -21.62
N ASN A 502 -22.94 61.59 -22.19
CA ASN A 502 -24.03 60.61 -22.03
C ASN A 502 -23.58 59.13 -21.77
N ASP A 503 -22.31 58.91 -21.55
CA ASP A 503 -21.77 57.52 -21.43
C ASP A 503 -20.85 57.47 -20.19
N SER A 504 -21.32 56.87 -19.10
CA SER A 504 -20.60 56.80 -17.82
C SER A 504 -19.31 55.96 -17.91
N THR A 505 -19.09 55.23 -19.00
CA THR A 505 -17.91 54.36 -19.20
C THR A 505 -17.39 54.47 -20.64
N LEU A 506 -16.70 55.57 -20.97
CA LEU A 506 -16.02 55.73 -22.26
C LEU A 506 -14.85 54.79 -22.45
N CYS A 507 -14.05 54.60 -21.42
CA CYS A 507 -12.84 53.78 -21.40
C CYS A 507 -12.76 52.95 -20.12
N LYS A 508 -11.91 51.96 -20.17
CA LYS A 508 -11.57 51.10 -19.01
C LYS A 508 -10.07 50.81 -19.00
N ILE A 509 -9.56 50.44 -17.83
CA ILE A 509 -8.22 49.92 -17.69
C ILE A 509 -8.19 48.50 -18.22
N ASP A 510 -7.15 48.15 -18.95
CA ASP A 510 -6.90 46.79 -19.41
C ASP A 510 -5.41 46.47 -19.34
N TYR A 511 -5.05 45.19 -19.40
CA TYR A 511 -3.69 44.70 -19.26
C TYR A 511 -3.25 43.90 -20.49
N ASN A 512 -2.00 44.09 -20.91
CA ASN A 512 -1.43 43.33 -22.00
C ASN A 512 -0.40 42.32 -21.45
N ASP A 513 -0.73 41.04 -21.45
CA ASP A 513 0.12 39.96 -20.95
C ASP A 513 1.47 39.85 -21.69
N LYS A 514 1.52 40.21 -23.01
CA LYS A 514 2.76 40.11 -23.79
C LYS A 514 3.78 41.18 -23.41
N ASP A 515 3.29 42.42 -23.24
CA ASP A 515 4.12 43.57 -22.95
C ASP A 515 4.21 43.87 -21.44
N GLN A 516 3.42 43.11 -20.62
CA GLN A 516 3.27 43.28 -19.17
C GLN A 516 2.94 44.75 -18.79
N GLU A 517 2.01 45.38 -19.52
CA GLU A 517 1.72 46.76 -19.41
C GLU A 517 0.24 47.06 -19.23
N TYR A 518 -0.09 47.90 -18.24
CA TYR A 518 -1.44 48.45 -18.05
C TYR A 518 -1.65 49.60 -19.01
N PHE A 519 -2.84 49.69 -19.58
CA PHE A 519 -3.21 50.74 -20.52
C PHE A 519 -4.71 51.06 -20.45
N ILE A 520 -5.10 52.15 -21.00
CA ILE A 520 -6.49 52.56 -21.09
C ILE A 520 -7.07 52.08 -22.44
N LEU A 521 -8.09 51.23 -22.35
CA LEU A 521 -8.80 50.65 -23.50
C LEU A 521 -10.02 51.50 -23.87
N ILE A 522 -10.11 51.91 -25.15
CA ILE A 522 -11.24 52.67 -25.69
C ILE A 522 -11.61 52.16 -27.08
N THR A 523 -12.91 52.18 -27.43
CA THR A 523 -13.33 51.85 -28.80
C THR A 523 -13.04 53.02 -29.76
N LYS A 524 -12.77 52.72 -31.05
CA LYS A 524 -12.52 53.74 -32.07
C LYS A 524 -13.59 54.82 -32.11
N LYS A 525 -14.86 54.43 -32.06
CA LYS A 525 -16.02 55.34 -32.07
C LYS A 525 -16.02 56.26 -30.85
N ARG A 526 -15.79 55.70 -29.67
CA ARG A 526 -15.74 56.48 -28.41
C ARG A 526 -14.52 57.42 -28.37
N TYR A 527 -13.39 56.98 -28.88
CA TYR A 527 -12.18 57.80 -28.98
C TYR A 527 -12.42 59.05 -29.84
N GLU A 528 -13.04 58.94 -31.04
CA GLU A 528 -13.36 60.05 -31.91
C GLU A 528 -14.33 61.04 -31.29
N THR A 529 -15.32 60.51 -30.54
CA THR A 529 -16.26 61.32 -29.75
C THR A 529 -15.52 62.11 -28.67
N ALA A 530 -14.71 61.38 -27.86
CA ALA A 530 -13.95 62.02 -26.78
C ALA A 530 -12.94 63.02 -27.30
N LEU A 531 -12.32 62.83 -28.45
CA LEU A 531 -11.40 63.75 -29.09
C LEU A 531 -12.11 65.02 -29.57
N LYS A 532 -13.34 64.92 -30.06
CA LYS A 532 -14.17 66.05 -30.42
C LYS A 532 -14.59 66.89 -29.21
N ASN A 533 -14.90 66.24 -28.12
CA ASN A 533 -15.35 66.93 -26.91
C ASN A 533 -14.21 67.62 -26.13
N ASN A 534 -13.03 67.01 -26.07
CA ASN A 534 -11.85 67.60 -25.40
C ASN A 534 -10.53 67.14 -25.99
N LYS A 535 -10.09 67.88 -27.06
CA LYS A 535 -8.84 67.57 -27.75
C LYS A 535 -7.59 67.78 -26.87
N ALA A 536 -7.67 68.66 -25.87
CA ALA A 536 -6.51 69.06 -25.06
C ALA A 536 -6.14 67.87 -24.09
N ILE A 537 -7.11 67.12 -23.54
CA ILE A 537 -6.87 65.95 -22.66
C ILE A 537 -6.55 64.70 -23.50
N ILE A 538 -7.40 64.37 -24.49
CA ILE A 538 -7.25 63.16 -25.30
C ILE A 538 -5.99 63.20 -26.16
N GLY A 539 -5.57 64.37 -26.62
CA GLY A 539 -4.37 64.56 -27.40
C GLY A 539 -3.04 64.33 -26.68
N LYS A 540 -3.08 64.16 -25.31
CA LYS A 540 -1.91 63.78 -24.51
C LYS A 540 -1.62 62.32 -24.56
N PHE A 541 -2.55 61.51 -25.07
CA PHE A 541 -2.41 60.06 -25.12
C PHE A 541 -2.00 59.57 -26.50
N ASN A 542 -1.02 58.72 -26.55
CA ASN A 542 -0.66 57.95 -27.73
C ASN A 542 -1.69 56.87 -27.97
N LYS A 543 -2.17 56.69 -29.19
CA LYS A 543 -3.09 55.62 -29.55
C LYS A 543 -2.42 54.58 -30.43
N LYS A 544 -2.65 53.32 -30.11
CA LYS A 544 -2.27 52.17 -30.96
C LYS A 544 -3.47 51.23 -31.08
N PRO A 545 -3.73 50.63 -32.27
CA PRO A 545 -4.76 49.58 -32.35
C PRO A 545 -4.34 48.38 -31.51
N LEU A 546 -5.28 47.74 -30.80
CA LEU A 546 -5.01 46.58 -29.95
C LEU A 546 -4.54 45.37 -30.78
N SER A 547 -5.09 45.24 -32.01
CA SER A 547 -4.63 44.31 -33.05
C SER A 547 -5.00 44.90 -34.43
N SER A 548 -4.45 44.34 -35.52
CA SER A 548 -4.74 44.81 -36.89
C SER A 548 -6.22 44.78 -37.27
N SER A 549 -7.02 43.92 -36.66
CA SER A 549 -8.47 43.77 -36.88
C SER A 549 -9.34 44.34 -35.76
N SER A 550 -8.76 44.91 -34.70
CA SER A 550 -9.49 45.36 -33.52
C SER A 550 -10.24 46.66 -33.74
N SER A 551 -11.44 46.76 -33.21
CA SER A 551 -12.21 48.00 -33.09
C SER A 551 -11.79 48.87 -31.88
N ASN A 552 -10.83 48.45 -31.11
CA ASN A 552 -10.35 49.07 -29.87
C ASN A 552 -8.96 49.67 -30.03
N TYR A 553 -8.74 50.77 -29.33
CA TYR A 553 -7.44 51.42 -29.18
C TYR A 553 -6.88 51.21 -27.78
N LYS A 554 -5.59 50.95 -27.72
CA LYS A 554 -4.73 51.06 -26.55
C LYS A 554 -4.30 52.52 -26.45
N MET A 555 -4.62 53.19 -25.34
CA MET A 555 -4.19 54.56 -25.06
C MET A 555 -3.15 54.53 -23.94
N THR A 556 -2.00 55.17 -24.19
CA THR A 556 -0.92 55.35 -23.22
C THR A 556 -0.39 56.77 -23.27
N ASN A 557 0.14 57.27 -22.18
CA ASN A 557 0.95 58.48 -22.12
C ASN A 557 2.17 58.20 -21.21
N SER A 558 3.07 59.17 -21.11
CA SER A 558 4.28 59.04 -20.28
C SER A 558 3.98 58.73 -18.80
N GLU A 559 2.84 59.16 -18.31
CA GLU A 559 2.39 58.95 -16.94
C GLU A 559 1.83 57.52 -16.74
N THR A 560 0.92 57.09 -17.62
CA THR A 560 0.40 55.69 -17.58
C THR A 560 1.51 54.66 -17.80
N GLU A 561 2.48 54.93 -18.70
CA GLU A 561 3.63 54.05 -18.91
C GLU A 561 4.54 53.99 -17.69
N LYS A 562 4.75 55.15 -16.99
CA LYS A 562 5.52 55.17 -15.73
C LYS A 562 4.82 54.42 -14.61
N LEU A 563 3.51 54.63 -14.43
CA LEU A 563 2.71 53.96 -13.42
C LEU A 563 2.66 52.46 -13.69
N SER A 564 2.48 52.05 -14.93
CA SER A 564 2.50 50.64 -15.32
C SER A 564 3.86 49.99 -15.04
N LYS A 565 4.97 50.66 -15.36
CA LYS A 565 6.32 50.16 -15.01
C LYS A 565 6.53 50.07 -13.52
N ASN A 566 6.00 50.99 -12.72
CA ASN A 566 6.06 50.91 -11.27
C ASN A 566 5.32 49.69 -10.76
N ILE A 567 4.10 49.40 -11.26
CA ILE A 567 3.34 48.22 -10.90
C ILE A 567 4.13 46.95 -11.23
N SER A 568 4.70 46.85 -12.43
CA SER A 568 5.52 45.71 -12.84
C SER A 568 6.74 45.54 -11.94
N LYS A 569 7.43 46.62 -11.59
CA LYS A 569 8.59 46.62 -10.69
C LYS A 569 8.19 46.12 -9.28
N TYR A 570 7.13 46.69 -8.70
CA TYR A 570 6.64 46.25 -7.38
C TYR A 570 6.19 44.78 -7.38
N ASN A 571 5.55 44.30 -8.46
CA ASN A 571 5.20 42.88 -8.59
C ASN A 571 6.45 42.01 -8.63
N GLU A 572 7.50 42.37 -9.37
CA GLU A 572 8.76 41.62 -9.39
C GLU A 572 9.42 41.58 -8.03
N GLU A 573 9.45 42.74 -7.32
CA GLU A 573 9.99 42.83 -5.96
C GLU A 573 9.19 41.98 -4.99
N ILE A 574 7.86 42.01 -5.02
CA ILE A 574 6.99 41.17 -4.20
C ILE A 574 7.29 39.70 -4.44
N ALA A 575 7.44 39.28 -5.70
CA ALA A 575 7.69 37.86 -5.97
C ALA A 575 8.99 37.36 -5.37
N VAL A 576 10.06 38.13 -5.45
CA VAL A 576 11.34 37.78 -4.86
C VAL A 576 11.24 37.73 -3.32
N LEU A 577 10.59 38.76 -2.74
CA LEU A 577 10.39 38.82 -1.29
C LEU A 577 9.53 37.67 -0.77
N VAL A 578 8.40 37.40 -1.44
CA VAL A 578 7.51 36.30 -1.06
C VAL A 578 8.25 34.96 -1.11
N LEU A 579 9.04 34.69 -2.15
CA LEU A 579 9.81 33.45 -2.27
C LEU A 579 10.85 33.32 -1.14
N ASN A 580 11.57 34.38 -0.83
CA ASN A 580 12.59 34.36 0.21
C ASN A 580 11.98 34.17 1.60
N TYR A 581 10.98 34.97 1.96
CA TYR A 581 10.29 34.85 3.24
C TYR A 581 9.53 33.55 3.40
N TYR A 582 8.96 33.00 2.30
CA TYR A 582 8.31 31.70 2.34
C TYR A 582 9.28 30.56 2.63
N ASN A 583 10.45 30.57 1.99
CA ASN A 583 11.48 29.57 2.25
C ASN A 583 12.02 29.65 3.70
N GLU A 584 12.16 30.87 4.24
CA GLU A 584 12.55 31.08 5.62
C GLU A 584 11.47 30.61 6.59
N PHE A 585 10.22 30.98 6.37
CA PHE A 585 9.07 30.54 7.14
C PHE A 585 8.94 29.02 7.18
N VAL A 586 9.09 28.31 6.05
CA VAL A 586 9.01 26.86 6.00
C VAL A 586 10.09 26.21 6.85
N ARG A 587 11.32 26.74 6.84
CA ARG A 587 12.43 26.25 7.68
C ARG A 587 12.15 26.46 9.17
N GLU A 588 11.76 27.66 9.56
CA GLU A 588 11.42 27.96 10.96
C GLU A 588 10.24 27.12 11.45
N PHE A 589 9.22 26.98 10.62
CA PHE A 589 8.05 26.18 10.95
C PHE A 589 8.42 24.72 11.28
N ILE A 590 9.25 24.09 10.44
CA ILE A 590 9.60 22.67 10.64
C ILE A 590 10.59 22.51 11.81
N GLU A 591 11.51 23.45 12.03
CA GLU A 591 12.41 23.42 13.20
C GLU A 591 11.61 23.39 14.51
N ILE A 592 10.55 24.19 14.61
CA ILE A 592 9.70 24.26 15.80
C ILE A 592 8.78 23.03 15.90
N ASN A 593 8.18 22.59 14.81
CA ASN A 593 7.07 21.65 14.84
C ASN A 593 7.45 20.21 14.46
N ASN A 594 8.69 19.90 14.12
CA ASN A 594 9.11 18.58 13.64
C ASN A 594 8.66 17.44 14.58
N LYS A 595 8.95 17.55 15.88
CA LYS A 595 8.55 16.56 16.89
C LYS A 595 7.04 16.52 17.10
N ASN A 596 6.39 17.67 17.11
CA ASN A 596 4.94 17.78 17.27
C ASN A 596 4.18 17.08 16.16
N ILE A 597 4.64 17.23 14.91
CA ILE A 597 4.06 16.55 13.75
C ILE A 597 4.25 15.02 13.85
N ASP A 598 5.40 14.54 14.35
CA ASP A 598 5.62 13.09 14.55
C ASP A 598 4.67 12.50 15.59
N ILE A 599 4.48 13.19 16.71
CA ILE A 599 3.53 12.76 17.75
C ILE A 599 2.12 12.72 17.18
N LEU A 600 1.74 13.76 16.46
CA LEU A 600 0.43 13.84 15.80
C LEU A 600 0.21 12.72 14.78
N ILE A 601 1.20 12.42 13.92
CA ILE A 601 1.11 11.33 12.94
C ILE A 601 0.93 9.99 13.66
N LYS A 602 1.71 9.70 14.70
CA LYS A 602 1.59 8.45 15.49
C LYS A 602 0.19 8.30 16.10
N TYR A 603 -0.33 9.38 16.68
CA TYR A 603 -1.69 9.40 17.24
C TYR A 603 -2.75 9.11 16.17
N LEU A 604 -2.66 9.78 15.03
CA LEU A 604 -3.61 9.61 13.93
C LEU A 604 -3.52 8.21 13.28
N VAL A 605 -2.32 7.65 13.14
CA VAL A 605 -2.12 6.25 12.68
C VAL A 605 -2.86 5.29 13.62
N ARG A 606 -2.64 5.42 14.94
CA ARG A 606 -3.31 4.57 15.95
C ARG A 606 -4.82 4.70 15.84
N THR A 607 -5.31 5.92 15.76
CA THR A 607 -6.76 6.22 15.66
C THR A 607 -7.38 5.69 14.37
N ASP A 608 -6.71 5.85 13.21
CA ASP A 608 -7.24 5.37 11.92
C ASP A 608 -7.25 3.85 11.84
N ILE A 609 -6.20 3.17 12.33
CA ILE A 609 -6.15 1.71 12.40
C ILE A 609 -7.25 1.19 13.35
N ALA A 610 -7.43 1.80 14.50
CA ALA A 610 -8.48 1.42 15.44
C ALA A 610 -9.88 1.63 14.84
N ALA A 611 -10.13 2.74 14.17
CA ALA A 611 -11.39 3.04 13.49
C ALA A 611 -11.64 2.11 12.29
N ASN A 612 -10.61 1.72 11.56
CA ASN A 612 -10.66 0.69 10.54
C ASN A 612 -11.08 -0.66 11.12
N ASN A 613 -10.44 -1.07 12.23
CA ASN A 613 -10.69 -2.35 12.87
C ASN A 613 -12.05 -2.39 13.55
N ALA A 614 -12.49 -1.30 14.17
CA ALA A 614 -13.85 -1.16 14.73
C ALA A 614 -14.92 -1.31 13.64
N LYS A 615 -14.72 -0.68 12.47
CA LYS A 615 -15.60 -0.86 11.32
C LYS A 615 -15.66 -2.31 10.84
N ASN A 616 -14.50 -2.97 10.71
CA ASN A 616 -14.42 -4.37 10.32
C ASN A 616 -15.11 -5.28 11.35
N ALA A 617 -14.90 -5.02 12.64
CA ALA A 617 -15.53 -5.76 13.75
C ALA A 617 -17.04 -5.59 13.76
N PHE A 618 -17.55 -4.38 13.53
CA PHE A 618 -18.97 -4.11 13.47
C PHE A 618 -19.64 -4.78 12.27
N ASP A 619 -19.10 -4.56 11.08
CA ASP A 619 -19.70 -5.03 9.82
C ASP A 619 -19.81 -6.56 9.74
N TYR A 620 -18.85 -7.30 10.34
CA TYR A 620 -18.74 -8.76 10.26
C TYR A 620 -18.87 -9.48 11.60
N ARG A 621 -19.28 -8.77 12.66
CA ARG A 621 -19.47 -9.33 14.00
C ARG A 621 -18.23 -10.05 14.51
N TYR A 622 -17.05 -9.48 14.29
CA TYR A 622 -15.81 -9.99 14.85
C TYR A 622 -15.79 -9.76 16.36
N LYS A 623 -15.17 -10.69 17.08
CA LYS A 623 -15.09 -10.67 18.53
C LYS A 623 -13.67 -10.40 19.02
N ARG A 624 -13.57 -9.72 20.15
CA ARG A 624 -12.30 -9.50 20.84
C ARG A 624 -11.66 -10.85 21.23
N PRO A 625 -10.40 -11.12 20.82
CA PRO A 625 -9.66 -12.29 21.31
C PRO A 625 -9.18 -12.05 22.74
N ILE A 626 -8.96 -13.13 23.47
CA ILE A 626 -8.42 -13.12 24.83
C ILE A 626 -7.02 -13.74 24.80
N ILE A 627 -6.03 -13.01 25.31
CA ILE A 627 -4.67 -13.54 25.49
C ILE A 627 -4.59 -14.11 26.91
N SER A 628 -4.20 -15.36 27.03
CA SER A 628 -4.16 -16.06 28.32
C SER A 628 -2.90 -16.93 28.46
N LEU A 629 -2.43 -17.07 29.66
CA LEU A 629 -1.41 -18.05 30.04
C LEU A 629 -2.01 -19.45 30.21
N ASP A 630 -3.32 -19.57 30.42
CA ASP A 630 -4.03 -20.82 30.52
C ASP A 630 -4.79 -21.17 29.24
N SER A 631 -4.73 -22.44 28.83
CA SER A 631 -5.42 -22.95 27.65
C SER A 631 -6.84 -23.49 27.96
N SER A 632 -7.32 -23.39 29.22
CA SER A 632 -8.66 -23.84 29.61
C SER A 632 -9.76 -22.93 29.06
N ASP A 633 -10.96 -23.48 28.83
CA ASP A 633 -12.14 -22.73 28.38
C ASP A 633 -12.69 -21.76 29.46
N GLU A 634 -12.22 -21.87 30.70
CA GLU A 634 -12.69 -21.11 31.85
C GLU A 634 -11.94 -19.77 32.04
N ALA A 635 -10.86 -19.55 31.32
CA ALA A 635 -10.18 -18.24 31.28
C ALA A 635 -11.11 -17.15 30.73
N GLY A 636 -11.88 -16.54 31.60
CA GLY A 636 -12.89 -15.53 31.27
C GLY A 636 -14.00 -15.35 32.29
N LYS A 637 -13.91 -15.95 33.45
CA LYS A 637 -14.69 -15.58 34.62
C LYS A 637 -13.81 -14.70 35.50
N ASP A 638 -14.14 -13.45 35.49
CA ASP A 638 -13.87 -12.37 36.48
C ASP A 638 -12.70 -12.66 37.47
N ASP A 639 -11.50 -12.37 37.06
CA ASP A 639 -10.40 -11.99 37.94
C ASP A 639 -9.76 -10.71 37.37
N CYS A 640 -10.55 -9.65 37.29
CA CYS A 640 -10.07 -8.27 37.28
C CYS A 640 -10.26 -7.73 38.71
N GLU A 641 -9.53 -8.22 39.66
CA GLU A 641 -9.16 -7.45 40.85
C GLU A 641 -7.89 -6.67 40.45
N ASP A 642 -8.07 -5.36 40.29
CA ASP A 642 -7.00 -4.40 40.12
C ASP A 642 -6.03 -4.49 41.32
N PRO A 643 -4.75 -4.69 41.11
CA PRO A 643 -3.78 -4.22 42.07
C PRO A 643 -3.51 -2.74 41.75
N GLU A 644 -4.18 -1.85 42.46
CA GLU A 644 -3.65 -0.54 42.73
C GLU A 644 -2.35 -0.70 43.52
N ASP A 645 -1.25 -0.60 42.80
CA ASP A 645 0.04 -0.25 43.44
C ASP A 645 0.82 0.63 42.45
N ASP A 646 0.92 1.88 42.91
CA ASP A 646 1.81 2.92 42.42
C ASP A 646 3.26 2.42 42.42
N CYS A 647 3.84 2.26 41.21
CA CYS A 647 5.27 2.32 40.99
C CYS A 647 5.54 3.11 39.72
N GLU A 648 5.87 4.38 39.94
CA GLU A 648 6.49 5.25 38.95
C GLU A 648 7.90 4.74 38.58
N ASP A 649 8.16 4.76 37.29
CA ASP A 649 9.45 4.95 36.59
C ASP A 649 10.57 3.90 36.70
N ASP A 650 11.04 3.54 35.50
CA ASP A 650 12.37 3.02 35.12
C ASP A 650 12.76 1.60 35.56
N CYS A 651 12.10 0.58 35.00
CA CYS A 651 12.75 -0.72 34.75
C CYS A 651 12.28 -1.34 33.45
N GLU A 652 13.02 -1.15 32.37
CA GLU A 652 12.91 -1.91 31.11
C GLU A 652 13.57 -3.30 31.26
N ASP A 653 13.12 -4.12 32.19
CA ASP A 653 13.43 -5.56 32.21
C ASP A 653 12.32 -6.30 33.00
N ASP A 654 11.15 -6.40 32.37
CA ASP A 654 10.03 -7.15 32.93
C ASP A 654 10.28 -8.64 32.80
N CYS A 655 10.53 -9.31 33.92
CA CYS A 655 10.30 -10.75 34.10
C CYS A 655 8.81 -11.05 33.98
N GLU A 656 8.20 -10.87 32.81
CA GLU A 656 6.91 -11.49 32.49
C GLU A 656 7.16 -13.01 32.41
N SER A 657 6.45 -13.79 33.18
CA SER A 657 6.47 -15.25 33.12
C SER A 657 6.01 -15.68 31.71
N GLU A 658 6.99 -15.83 30.78
CA GLU A 658 6.69 -16.37 29.45
C GLU A 658 6.07 -17.76 29.59
N ARG A 659 4.93 -17.97 28.95
CA ARG A 659 4.37 -19.30 28.83
C ARG A 659 5.35 -20.21 28.07
N GLU A 660 5.38 -21.47 28.41
CA GLU A 660 6.26 -22.45 27.76
C GLU A 660 6.01 -22.65 26.27
N SER A 661 4.80 -22.35 25.73
CA SER A 661 4.47 -22.53 24.30
C SER A 661 3.23 -21.76 23.88
N SER A 662 3.10 -21.55 22.57
CA SER A 662 1.88 -20.97 21.99
C SER A 662 0.74 -21.99 21.93
N PHE A 663 -0.51 -21.50 21.94
CA PHE A 663 -1.72 -22.28 21.75
C PHE A 663 -2.83 -21.44 21.14
N ILE A 664 -3.88 -22.11 20.66
CA ILE A 664 -5.10 -21.49 20.16
C ILE A 664 -6.31 -22.35 20.55
N ASN A 665 -7.38 -21.69 21.00
CA ASN A 665 -8.69 -22.27 21.25
C ASN A 665 -9.75 -21.33 20.70
N MET A 666 -10.45 -21.73 19.62
CA MET A 666 -11.50 -20.93 18.99
C MET A 666 -12.79 -21.71 18.93
N LYS A 667 -13.90 -21.01 19.21
CA LYS A 667 -15.27 -21.49 19.01
C LYS A 667 -15.91 -20.81 17.83
N ASN A 668 -16.59 -21.58 17.00
CA ASN A 668 -17.31 -21.12 15.81
C ASN A 668 -16.43 -20.23 14.91
N MET A 669 -15.19 -20.68 14.63
CA MET A 669 -14.25 -19.97 13.78
C MET A 669 -14.76 -19.92 12.34
N ARG A 670 -14.67 -18.75 11.71
CA ARG A 670 -15.06 -18.46 10.33
C ARG A 670 -13.85 -18.03 9.51
N HIS A 671 -13.98 -18.08 8.19
CA HIS A 671 -12.91 -17.64 7.28
C HIS A 671 -13.11 -16.19 6.87
N PRO A 672 -12.23 -15.27 7.27
CA PRO A 672 -12.47 -13.81 7.11
C PRO A 672 -12.53 -13.34 5.66
N LEU A 673 -11.96 -14.08 4.70
CA LEU A 673 -12.06 -13.76 3.27
C LEU A 673 -13.30 -14.37 2.64
N ILE A 674 -13.58 -15.65 2.90
CA ILE A 674 -14.69 -16.35 2.25
C ILE A 674 -16.02 -15.72 2.63
N GLU A 675 -16.24 -15.39 3.91
CA GLU A 675 -17.48 -14.75 4.36
C GLU A 675 -17.71 -13.34 3.80
N ARG A 676 -16.66 -12.69 3.28
CA ARG A 676 -16.74 -11.34 2.69
C ARG A 676 -16.86 -11.35 1.17
N LEU A 677 -16.27 -12.36 0.53
CA LEU A 677 -16.21 -12.43 -0.93
C LEU A 677 -17.32 -13.27 -1.54
N HIS A 678 -17.96 -14.13 -0.72
CA HIS A 678 -19.03 -15.03 -1.13
C HIS A 678 -20.23 -14.86 -0.21
N ASP A 679 -21.24 -14.19 -0.69
CA ASP A 679 -22.49 -13.93 0.04
C ASP A 679 -23.63 -14.91 -0.30
N GLU A 680 -23.38 -15.87 -1.19
CA GLU A 680 -24.35 -16.88 -1.63
C GLU A 680 -24.58 -17.99 -0.58
N LEU A 681 -23.59 -18.25 0.29
CA LEU A 681 -23.62 -19.27 1.32
C LEU A 681 -23.08 -18.73 2.63
N GLU A 682 -23.74 -19.03 3.72
CA GLU A 682 -23.20 -18.80 5.06
C GLU A 682 -21.99 -19.69 5.30
N TYR A 683 -20.89 -19.13 5.77
CA TYR A 683 -19.70 -19.90 6.10
C TYR A 683 -19.98 -20.79 7.32
N VAL A 684 -19.73 -22.10 7.21
CA VAL A 684 -19.93 -23.05 8.30
C VAL A 684 -18.77 -22.92 9.29
N GLY A 685 -19.03 -22.31 10.44
CA GLY A 685 -18.02 -22.16 11.50
C GLY A 685 -17.67 -23.48 12.14
N ASN A 686 -16.42 -23.62 12.56
CA ASN A 686 -15.89 -24.82 13.22
C ASN A 686 -15.08 -24.43 14.48
N ASP A 687 -15.05 -25.36 15.44
CA ASP A 687 -14.22 -25.23 16.63
C ASP A 687 -12.82 -25.77 16.35
N VAL A 688 -11.80 -25.12 16.91
CA VAL A 688 -10.42 -25.58 16.82
C VAL A 688 -9.70 -25.37 18.15
N ARG A 689 -8.95 -26.38 18.58
CA ARG A 689 -8.08 -26.35 19.76
C ARG A 689 -6.76 -27.03 19.42
N ILE A 690 -5.65 -26.32 19.64
CA ILE A 690 -4.29 -26.80 19.40
C ILE A 690 -3.41 -26.26 20.53
N ASN A 691 -2.69 -27.16 21.25
CA ASN A 691 -1.80 -26.79 22.35
C ASN A 691 -0.60 -27.76 22.45
N LYS A 692 0.51 -27.44 21.82
CA LYS A 692 1.71 -28.31 21.67
C LYS A 692 1.38 -29.64 21.00
N ASP A 693 0.32 -29.72 20.23
CA ASP A 693 -0.21 -30.90 19.60
C ASP A 693 -0.48 -30.67 18.12
N GLY A 694 -0.85 -31.71 17.43
CA GLY A 694 -1.14 -31.66 16.01
C GLY A 694 -2.54 -32.16 15.67
N ILE A 695 -3.03 -31.71 14.51
CA ILE A 695 -4.27 -32.22 13.92
C ILE A 695 -3.96 -32.85 12.56
N LEU A 696 -4.30 -34.14 12.39
CA LEU A 696 -4.41 -34.77 11.07
C LEU A 696 -5.84 -34.60 10.57
N LEU A 697 -5.99 -33.84 9.47
CA LEU A 697 -7.29 -33.50 8.91
C LEU A 697 -7.55 -34.29 7.63
N TYR A 698 -8.52 -35.18 7.65
CA TYR A 698 -8.97 -35.99 6.52
C TYR A 698 -10.20 -35.36 5.86
N GLY A 699 -10.41 -35.66 4.60
CA GLY A 699 -11.59 -35.26 3.85
C GLY A 699 -11.32 -35.24 2.36
N ILE A 700 -12.36 -35.36 1.57
CA ILE A 700 -12.27 -35.33 0.09
C ILE A 700 -11.91 -33.93 -0.43
N ASN A 701 -11.46 -33.88 -1.69
CA ASN A 701 -11.20 -32.60 -2.35
C ASN A 701 -12.49 -31.76 -2.41
N ALA A 702 -12.34 -30.44 -2.31
CA ALA A 702 -13.44 -29.47 -2.21
C ALA A 702 -14.30 -29.55 -0.92
N SER A 703 -13.99 -30.43 0.05
CA SER A 703 -14.73 -30.48 1.32
C SER A 703 -14.49 -29.24 2.21
N GLY A 704 -13.38 -28.51 2.00
CA GLY A 704 -13.04 -27.33 2.77
C GLY A 704 -11.82 -27.45 3.68
N LYS A 705 -10.98 -28.50 3.54
CA LYS A 705 -9.74 -28.70 4.35
C LYS A 705 -8.84 -27.47 4.34
N SER A 706 -8.42 -27.05 3.14
CA SER A 706 -7.53 -25.89 2.95
C SER A 706 -8.17 -24.60 3.47
N SER A 707 -9.48 -24.41 3.27
CA SER A 707 -10.21 -23.24 3.78
C SER A 707 -10.22 -23.18 5.31
N PHE A 708 -10.43 -24.33 5.97
CA PHE A 708 -10.38 -24.42 7.43
C PHE A 708 -8.99 -24.09 7.97
N MET A 709 -7.95 -24.69 7.41
CA MET A 709 -6.58 -24.44 7.84
C MET A 709 -6.15 -22.99 7.63
N LYS A 710 -6.50 -22.42 6.46
CA LYS A 710 -6.26 -20.99 6.18
C LYS A 710 -7.00 -20.10 7.19
N ALA A 711 -8.24 -20.43 7.56
CA ALA A 711 -8.99 -19.66 8.55
C ALA A 711 -8.28 -19.61 9.90
N VAL A 712 -7.64 -20.71 10.36
CA VAL A 712 -6.84 -20.73 11.58
C VAL A 712 -5.69 -19.72 11.50
N GLY A 713 -4.86 -19.82 10.47
CA GLY A 713 -3.72 -18.93 10.28
C GLY A 713 -4.12 -17.44 10.16
N LEU A 714 -5.19 -17.16 9.40
CA LEU A 714 -5.67 -15.80 9.20
C LEU A 714 -6.21 -15.17 10.48
N ASN A 715 -6.96 -15.90 11.30
CA ASN A 715 -7.47 -15.39 12.57
C ASN A 715 -6.35 -15.10 13.58
N ILE A 716 -5.29 -15.93 13.63
CA ILE A 716 -4.10 -15.66 14.44
C ILE A 716 -3.41 -14.37 13.99
N ILE A 717 -3.20 -14.20 12.68
CA ILE A 717 -2.58 -13.01 12.11
C ILE A 717 -3.42 -11.78 12.43
N MET A 718 -4.74 -11.85 12.27
CA MET A 718 -5.64 -10.76 12.65
C MET A 718 -5.53 -10.43 14.14
N ALA A 719 -5.59 -11.43 15.01
CA ALA A 719 -5.45 -11.23 16.45
C ALA A 719 -4.13 -10.53 16.81
N GLN A 720 -2.99 -11.06 16.35
CA GLN A 720 -1.68 -10.48 16.64
C GLN A 720 -1.40 -9.16 15.89
N SER A 721 -2.21 -8.82 14.89
CA SER A 721 -2.24 -7.48 14.29
C SER A 721 -3.11 -6.50 15.10
N GLY A 722 -3.61 -6.90 16.28
CA GLY A 722 -4.46 -6.07 17.12
C GLY A 722 -5.85 -5.85 16.51
N MET A 723 -6.42 -6.85 15.87
CA MET A 723 -7.76 -6.85 15.29
C MET A 723 -8.67 -7.83 16.04
N PHE A 724 -9.97 -7.58 16.04
CA PHE A 724 -10.96 -8.58 16.39
C PHE A 724 -11.02 -9.68 15.32
N VAL A 725 -11.44 -10.87 15.70
CA VAL A 725 -11.34 -12.09 14.89
C VAL A 725 -12.69 -12.63 14.44
N ALA A 726 -12.69 -13.38 13.35
CA ALA A 726 -13.86 -14.03 12.79
C ALA A 726 -14.17 -15.32 13.57
N ALA A 727 -14.51 -15.22 14.85
CA ALA A 727 -14.89 -16.32 15.73
C ALA A 727 -15.91 -15.83 16.77
N GLU A 728 -16.62 -16.75 17.41
CA GLU A 728 -17.51 -16.44 18.54
C GLU A 728 -16.71 -16.19 19.81
N LYS A 729 -15.67 -17.00 20.06
CA LYS A 729 -14.70 -16.83 21.14
C LYS A 729 -13.32 -17.30 20.64
N MET A 730 -12.27 -16.58 21.02
CA MET A 730 -10.89 -16.98 20.80
C MET A 730 -10.08 -16.70 22.06
N VAL A 731 -9.40 -17.74 22.56
CA VAL A 731 -8.39 -17.65 23.62
C VAL A 731 -7.09 -18.19 23.04
N TYR A 732 -6.00 -17.45 23.19
CA TYR A 732 -4.73 -17.84 22.58
C TYR A 732 -3.53 -17.27 23.34
N TYR A 733 -2.34 -17.82 23.06
CA TYR A 733 -1.06 -17.23 23.41
C TYR A 733 -0.26 -16.95 22.12
N PRO A 734 0.38 -15.79 21.97
CA PRO A 734 0.97 -15.34 20.71
C PRO A 734 1.96 -16.33 20.09
N TYR A 735 1.85 -16.54 18.79
CA TYR A 735 2.82 -17.30 17.99
C TYR A 735 3.95 -16.38 17.52
N LYS A 736 5.19 -16.91 17.51
CA LYS A 736 6.36 -16.18 17.01
C LYS A 736 6.60 -16.45 15.51
N ARG A 737 6.09 -17.58 14.95
CA ARG A 737 6.26 -17.97 13.55
C ARG A 737 5.05 -18.71 13.00
N ILE A 738 4.72 -18.44 11.74
CA ILE A 738 3.74 -19.23 10.97
C ILE A 738 4.41 -19.75 9.71
N PHE A 739 4.33 -21.06 9.53
CA PHE A 739 4.78 -21.76 8.34
C PHE A 739 3.60 -22.40 7.63
N THR A 740 3.59 -22.34 6.31
CA THR A 740 2.60 -23.04 5.51
C THR A 740 3.23 -23.83 4.38
N ARG A 741 2.63 -24.97 4.07
CA ARG A 741 2.83 -25.69 2.84
C ARG A 741 1.47 -26.10 2.30
N ILE A 742 0.89 -25.26 1.42
CA ILE A 742 -0.43 -25.48 0.82
C ILE A 742 -0.24 -25.70 -0.68
N SER A 743 -0.70 -26.82 -1.20
CA SER A 743 -0.58 -27.21 -2.61
C SER A 743 -1.19 -26.17 -3.55
N GLY A 744 -0.59 -25.96 -4.74
CA GLY A 744 -1.11 -25.10 -5.78
C GLY A 744 -0.17 -24.05 -6.36
N MET A 745 1.05 -23.93 -5.85
CA MET A 745 2.07 -23.05 -6.41
C MET A 745 3.24 -23.84 -6.98
N ASP A 746 3.01 -24.48 -8.12
CA ASP A 746 4.12 -25.02 -8.92
C ASP A 746 4.96 -23.84 -9.42
N ASN A 747 6.14 -23.69 -8.86
CA ASN A 747 7.06 -22.63 -9.24
C ASN A 747 7.82 -23.07 -10.51
N ILE A 748 7.10 -23.13 -11.63
CA ILE A 748 7.64 -23.49 -12.95
C ILE A 748 8.86 -22.63 -13.29
N TYR A 749 8.90 -21.40 -12.77
CA TYR A 749 10.01 -20.47 -12.97
C TYR A 749 11.30 -20.88 -12.26
N LYS A 750 11.24 -21.67 -11.18
CA LYS A 750 12.44 -22.17 -10.49
C LYS A 750 13.07 -23.38 -11.20
N GLY A 751 12.38 -23.99 -12.17
CA GLY A 751 12.84 -25.19 -12.88
C GLY A 751 13.15 -26.38 -11.95
N MET A 752 12.52 -26.42 -10.78
CA MET A 752 12.57 -27.52 -9.82
C MET A 752 11.29 -28.34 -9.96
N SER A 753 11.38 -29.67 -9.75
CA SER A 753 10.17 -30.48 -9.65
C SER A 753 9.34 -30.03 -8.46
N SER A 754 8.01 -30.18 -8.54
CA SER A 754 7.09 -29.90 -7.42
C SER A 754 7.53 -30.56 -6.12
N PHE A 755 7.98 -31.79 -6.18
CA PHE A 755 8.49 -32.54 -5.05
C PHE A 755 9.77 -31.93 -4.43
N THR A 756 10.70 -31.43 -5.26
CA THR A 756 11.92 -30.79 -4.72
C THR A 756 11.60 -29.48 -3.99
N VAL A 757 10.67 -28.69 -4.52
CA VAL A 757 10.18 -27.47 -3.84
C VAL A 757 9.54 -27.82 -2.51
N GLU A 758 8.69 -28.84 -2.50
CA GLU A 758 8.00 -29.33 -1.32
C GLU A 758 8.98 -29.77 -0.23
N MET A 759 9.99 -30.57 -0.59
CA MET A 759 11.02 -31.04 0.36
C MET A 759 11.89 -29.89 0.88
N THR A 760 12.15 -28.89 0.06
CA THR A 760 12.88 -27.70 0.52
C THR A 760 12.07 -26.89 1.54
N GLU A 761 10.79 -26.69 1.31
CA GLU A 761 9.89 -26.01 2.25
C GLU A 761 9.76 -26.83 3.56
N LEU A 762 9.55 -28.13 3.46
CA LEU A 762 9.48 -28.99 4.63
C LEU A 762 10.79 -28.96 5.45
N ARG A 763 11.95 -28.98 4.78
CA ARG A 763 13.25 -28.82 5.44
C ARG A 763 13.30 -27.51 6.22
N ASN A 764 12.94 -26.38 5.61
CA ASN A 764 12.95 -25.06 6.25
C ASN A 764 12.01 -25.03 7.46
N ILE A 765 10.81 -25.61 7.34
CA ILE A 765 9.87 -25.76 8.45
C ILE A 765 10.52 -26.54 9.60
N LEU A 766 11.05 -27.73 9.31
CA LEU A 766 11.65 -28.59 10.32
C LEU A 766 12.89 -28.00 10.98
N GLN A 767 13.66 -27.17 10.27
CA GLN A 767 14.83 -26.50 10.86
C GLN A 767 14.44 -25.33 11.76
N ARG A 768 13.48 -24.50 11.34
CA ARG A 768 13.15 -23.21 11.97
C ARG A 768 12.00 -23.25 12.97
N CYS A 769 11.15 -24.30 12.97
CA CYS A 769 10.02 -24.39 13.89
C CYS A 769 10.46 -24.68 15.33
N ASN A 770 9.67 -24.19 16.28
CA ASN A 770 9.81 -24.41 17.71
C ASN A 770 8.44 -24.40 18.40
N LYS A 771 8.43 -24.46 19.73
CA LYS A 771 7.22 -24.45 20.57
C LYS A 771 6.32 -23.19 20.44
N TYR A 772 6.76 -22.14 19.75
CA TYR A 772 6.00 -20.94 19.45
C TYR A 772 5.64 -20.84 17.96
N SER A 773 5.66 -21.95 17.25
CA SER A 773 5.39 -22.01 15.82
C SER A 773 4.07 -22.69 15.51
N LEU A 774 3.34 -22.17 14.51
CA LEU A 774 2.22 -22.85 13.88
C LEU A 774 2.63 -23.35 12.49
N VAL A 775 2.41 -24.62 12.19
CA VAL A 775 2.68 -25.23 10.89
C VAL A 775 1.38 -25.70 10.24
N ILE A 776 1.13 -25.24 9.02
CA ILE A 776 -0.06 -25.63 8.23
C ILE A 776 0.39 -26.33 6.96
N GLY A 777 0.09 -27.63 6.86
CA GLY A 777 0.46 -28.47 5.72
C GLY A 777 -0.75 -29.03 4.99
N ASP A 778 -0.80 -28.90 3.67
CA ASP A 778 -1.88 -29.44 2.84
C ASP A 778 -1.31 -30.40 1.81
N GLU A 779 -1.74 -31.67 1.91
CA GLU A 779 -1.39 -32.74 0.99
C GLU A 779 0.13 -32.91 0.76
N ILE A 780 0.91 -32.88 1.85
CA ILE A 780 2.38 -33.03 1.80
C ILE A 780 2.73 -34.41 1.25
N CYS A 781 3.74 -34.45 0.36
CA CYS A 781 4.24 -35.65 -0.32
C CYS A 781 3.27 -36.32 -1.31
N CYS A 782 2.31 -35.56 -1.88
CA CYS A 782 1.46 -36.08 -2.95
C CYS A 782 2.21 -36.29 -4.30
N GLY A 783 3.38 -35.70 -4.46
CA GLY A 783 4.20 -35.78 -5.70
C GLY A 783 5.17 -36.96 -5.75
N THR A 784 5.14 -37.90 -4.80
CA THR A 784 6.01 -39.09 -4.74
C THR A 784 5.22 -40.38 -4.56
N GLU A 785 5.91 -41.51 -4.56
CA GLU A 785 5.29 -42.81 -4.27
C GLU A 785 4.69 -42.86 -2.86
N SER A 786 3.57 -43.56 -2.68
CA SER A 786 2.80 -43.56 -1.44
C SER A 786 3.61 -44.02 -0.21
N ILE A 787 4.48 -44.99 -0.39
CA ILE A 787 5.27 -45.57 0.75
C ILE A 787 6.28 -44.53 1.24
N SER A 788 7.05 -43.90 0.35
CA SER A 788 7.98 -42.84 0.70
C SER A 788 7.25 -41.60 1.25
N GLY A 789 6.09 -41.28 0.69
CA GLY A 789 5.25 -40.19 1.19
C GLY A 789 4.81 -40.42 2.64
N ILE A 790 4.30 -41.60 2.97
CA ILE A 790 3.90 -42.00 4.34
C ILE A 790 5.10 -41.89 5.28
N ALA A 791 6.27 -42.42 4.88
CA ALA A 791 7.46 -42.42 5.71
C ALA A 791 7.93 -40.97 6.02
N ILE A 792 7.99 -40.09 5.00
CA ILE A 792 8.42 -38.69 5.13
C ILE A 792 7.44 -37.91 6.01
N VAL A 793 6.13 -38.04 5.78
CA VAL A 793 5.11 -37.34 6.57
C VAL A 793 5.12 -37.82 8.00
N SER A 794 5.24 -39.11 8.25
CA SER A 794 5.34 -39.68 9.62
C SER A 794 6.56 -39.14 10.36
N ALA A 795 7.73 -39.10 9.72
CA ALA A 795 8.94 -38.55 10.31
C ALA A 795 8.78 -37.00 10.56
N GLY A 796 8.15 -36.29 9.66
CA GLY A 796 7.86 -34.85 9.84
C GLY A 796 6.94 -34.60 11.04
N ILE A 797 5.87 -35.39 11.20
CA ILE A 797 4.95 -35.29 12.35
C ILE A 797 5.68 -35.57 13.65
N ASP A 798 6.47 -36.65 13.71
CA ASP A 798 7.24 -36.99 14.89
C ASP A 798 8.21 -35.85 15.30
N MET A 799 8.93 -35.30 14.34
CA MET A 799 9.83 -34.17 14.58
C MET A 799 9.10 -32.92 15.08
N LEU A 800 7.92 -32.59 14.53
CA LEU A 800 7.14 -31.41 14.94
C LEU A 800 6.62 -31.57 16.37
N ILE A 801 6.12 -32.78 16.73
CA ILE A 801 5.65 -33.11 18.09
C ILE A 801 6.80 -33.00 19.08
N ASN A 802 7.99 -33.52 18.73
CA ASN A 802 9.17 -33.47 19.58
C ASN A 802 9.69 -32.05 19.81
N LYS A 803 9.46 -31.14 18.85
CA LYS A 803 9.75 -29.72 18.98
C LYS A 803 8.66 -28.90 19.70
N GLY A 804 7.54 -29.53 20.02
CA GLY A 804 6.38 -28.89 20.66
C GLY A 804 5.66 -27.91 19.79
N ALA A 805 5.81 -27.96 18.45
CA ALA A 805 5.17 -27.06 17.52
C ALA A 805 3.68 -27.42 17.36
N SER A 806 2.83 -26.41 17.27
CA SER A 806 1.43 -26.57 16.88
C SER A 806 1.33 -26.82 15.37
N PHE A 807 0.55 -27.82 14.92
CA PHE A 807 0.40 -28.05 13.49
C PHE A 807 -0.96 -28.59 13.06
N ILE A 808 -1.32 -28.35 11.80
CA ILE A 808 -2.48 -28.94 11.12
C ILE A 808 -2.01 -29.48 9.78
N PHE A 809 -2.12 -30.82 9.60
CA PHE A 809 -1.78 -31.47 8.33
C PHE A 809 -3.04 -32.07 7.71
N ALA A 810 -3.43 -31.55 6.53
CA ALA A 810 -4.44 -32.19 5.71
C ALA A 810 -3.79 -33.26 4.85
N THR A 811 -4.40 -34.41 4.77
CA THR A 811 -3.84 -35.57 4.05
C THR A 811 -4.94 -36.51 3.54
N HIS A 812 -4.61 -37.25 2.50
CA HIS A 812 -5.38 -38.40 1.98
C HIS A 812 -4.74 -39.77 2.32
N LEU A 813 -3.57 -39.75 2.98
CA LEU A 813 -2.82 -40.94 3.34
C LEU A 813 -3.43 -41.58 4.58
N HIS A 814 -4.44 -42.42 4.41
CA HIS A 814 -5.15 -43.07 5.51
C HIS A 814 -4.25 -44.01 6.30
N GLU A 815 -3.25 -44.61 5.64
CA GLU A 815 -2.28 -45.55 6.24
C GLU A 815 -1.36 -44.89 7.28
N LEU A 816 -1.27 -43.51 7.31
CA LEU A 816 -0.49 -42.81 8.34
C LEU A 816 -0.89 -43.21 9.77
N THR A 817 -2.17 -43.39 10.04
CA THR A 817 -2.64 -43.75 11.37
C THR A 817 -2.34 -45.19 11.76
N GLU A 818 -1.88 -46.02 10.79
CA GLU A 818 -1.44 -47.38 11.05
C GLU A 818 0.04 -47.46 11.49
N MET A 819 0.82 -46.39 11.26
CA MET A 819 2.22 -46.32 11.68
C MET A 819 2.35 -46.32 13.21
N SER A 820 3.29 -47.10 13.76
CA SER A 820 3.46 -47.26 15.21
C SER A 820 3.72 -45.94 15.95
N CYS A 821 4.63 -45.09 15.42
CA CYS A 821 4.92 -43.80 16.02
C CYS A 821 3.69 -42.88 16.06
N ILE A 822 2.88 -42.89 14.99
CA ILE A 822 1.65 -42.09 14.91
C ILE A 822 0.59 -42.60 15.90
N LYS A 823 0.44 -43.92 16.03
CA LYS A 823 -0.44 -44.54 17.04
C LYS A 823 -0.06 -44.14 18.45
N GLU A 824 1.24 -44.10 18.77
CA GLU A 824 1.72 -43.65 20.07
C GLU A 824 1.34 -42.18 20.33
N HIS A 825 1.58 -41.30 19.37
CA HIS A 825 1.22 -39.89 19.52
C HIS A 825 -0.30 -39.67 19.68
N ILE A 826 -1.13 -40.42 18.97
CA ILE A 826 -2.59 -40.39 19.15
C ILE A 826 -2.99 -40.88 20.56
N LYS A 827 -2.40 -41.99 21.04
CA LYS A 827 -2.66 -42.50 22.36
C LYS A 827 -2.26 -41.54 23.49
N ASP A 828 -1.16 -40.82 23.30
CA ASP A 828 -0.63 -39.84 24.24
C ASP A 828 -1.33 -38.47 24.17
N ASN A 829 -2.40 -38.33 23.36
CA ASN A 829 -3.13 -37.10 23.12
C ASN A 829 -2.23 -35.97 22.60
N ARG A 830 -1.18 -36.27 21.84
CA ARG A 830 -0.31 -35.30 21.15
C ARG A 830 -0.66 -35.13 19.68
N LEU A 831 -1.55 -36.00 19.16
CA LEU A 831 -2.02 -35.91 17.77
C LEU A 831 -3.51 -36.28 17.71
N PHE A 832 -4.32 -35.38 17.15
CA PHE A 832 -5.75 -35.55 16.98
C PHE A 832 -6.09 -35.87 15.54
N VAL A 833 -6.87 -36.89 15.31
CA VAL A 833 -7.35 -37.30 13.99
C VAL A 833 -8.76 -36.76 13.81
N LYS A 834 -8.96 -35.94 12.78
CA LYS A 834 -10.24 -35.27 12.46
C LYS A 834 -10.56 -35.37 10.99
N HIS A 835 -11.83 -35.31 10.65
CA HIS A 835 -12.27 -35.27 9.25
C HIS A 835 -13.38 -34.25 9.04
N ILE A 836 -13.50 -33.77 7.81
CA ILE A 836 -14.61 -32.88 7.39
C ILE A 836 -15.78 -33.76 6.94
N LYS A 837 -16.92 -33.60 7.66
CA LYS A 837 -18.14 -34.35 7.37
C LYS A 837 -18.71 -34.02 6.00
N ILE A 838 -19.11 -35.09 5.31
CA ILE A 838 -19.90 -35.05 4.09
C ILE A 838 -21.10 -35.96 4.28
N ASP A 839 -22.21 -35.58 3.69
CA ASP A 839 -23.41 -36.41 3.66
C ASP A 839 -23.74 -36.78 2.20
N ILE A 840 -24.45 -37.90 2.01
CA ILE A 840 -24.92 -38.33 0.70
C ILE A 840 -26.43 -38.01 0.64
N GLY A 841 -26.81 -37.13 -0.26
CA GLY A 841 -28.22 -36.75 -0.44
C GLY A 841 -29.08 -37.87 -1.06
N LYS A 842 -30.40 -37.66 -1.06
CA LYS A 842 -31.39 -38.68 -1.57
C LYS A 842 -31.19 -39.02 -3.04
N ASN A 843 -30.53 -38.15 -3.81
CA ASN A 843 -30.20 -38.35 -5.23
C ASN A 843 -28.76 -38.79 -5.46
N ASN A 844 -28.09 -39.34 -4.43
CA ASN A 844 -26.66 -39.68 -4.45
C ASN A 844 -25.73 -38.49 -4.73
N GLU A 845 -26.19 -37.26 -4.54
CA GLU A 845 -25.35 -36.07 -4.56
C GLU A 845 -24.51 -35.97 -3.27
N ILE A 846 -23.28 -35.48 -3.38
CA ILE A 846 -22.43 -35.23 -2.21
C ILE A 846 -22.83 -33.88 -1.63
N ILE A 847 -23.26 -33.87 -0.39
CA ILE A 847 -23.55 -32.65 0.38
C ILE A 847 -22.36 -32.36 1.27
N TYR A 848 -21.70 -31.23 1.02
CA TYR A 848 -20.55 -30.80 1.84
C TYR A 848 -21.06 -30.11 3.12
N ASN A 849 -21.13 -30.84 4.20
CA ASN A 849 -21.59 -30.36 5.50
C ASN A 849 -20.58 -29.35 6.11
N ARG A 850 -19.30 -29.50 5.77
CA ARG A 850 -18.18 -28.63 6.18
C ARG A 850 -17.94 -28.57 7.71
N LYS A 851 -18.57 -29.44 8.51
CA LYS A 851 -18.32 -29.58 9.95
C LYS A 851 -17.20 -30.59 10.19
N ILE A 852 -16.30 -30.24 11.11
CA ILE A 852 -15.23 -31.13 11.56
C ILE A 852 -15.75 -32.09 12.59
N GLN A 853 -15.35 -33.36 12.48
CA GLN A 853 -15.66 -34.44 13.40
C GLN A 853 -14.39 -35.22 13.71
N ASP A 854 -14.38 -35.92 14.84
CA ASP A 854 -13.29 -36.80 15.26
C ASP A 854 -13.21 -38.05 14.40
N GLY A 855 -12.00 -38.59 14.23
CA GLY A 855 -11.69 -39.77 13.44
C GLY A 855 -11.35 -39.47 11.96
N GLN A 856 -11.00 -40.51 11.19
CA GLN A 856 -10.55 -40.40 9.81
C GLN A 856 -11.67 -40.15 8.78
N GLY A 857 -12.92 -40.43 9.14
CA GLY A 857 -14.00 -40.48 8.17
C GLY A 857 -13.89 -41.66 7.20
N SER A 858 -14.70 -41.67 6.13
CA SER A 858 -14.66 -42.71 5.11
C SER A 858 -13.57 -42.40 4.07
N ASN A 859 -12.92 -43.45 3.56
CA ASN A 859 -11.86 -43.32 2.54
C ASN A 859 -12.34 -43.61 1.09
N MET A 860 -13.65 -43.74 0.86
CA MET A 860 -14.18 -44.26 -0.42
C MET A 860 -15.16 -43.31 -1.10
N TYR A 861 -14.78 -42.08 -1.32
CA TYR A 861 -15.66 -41.10 -2.00
C TYR A 861 -15.26 -40.73 -3.43
N GLY A 862 -14.14 -41.19 -3.98
CA GLY A 862 -13.65 -40.78 -5.30
C GLY A 862 -14.63 -41.12 -6.43
N LEU A 863 -15.24 -42.29 -6.40
CA LEU A 863 -16.22 -42.69 -7.43
C LEU A 863 -17.55 -41.99 -7.25
N GLU A 864 -17.94 -41.65 -6.03
CA GLU A 864 -19.11 -40.86 -5.70
C GLU A 864 -18.98 -39.43 -6.25
N VAL A 865 -17.78 -38.84 -6.19
CA VAL A 865 -17.47 -37.55 -6.84
C VAL A 865 -17.58 -37.66 -8.35
N CYS A 866 -16.98 -38.71 -8.96
CA CYS A 866 -17.10 -38.94 -10.42
C CYS A 866 -18.55 -39.08 -10.85
N LYS A 867 -19.38 -39.72 -10.03
CA LYS A 867 -20.81 -39.90 -10.28
C LYS A 867 -21.57 -38.59 -10.19
N SER A 868 -21.24 -37.77 -9.25
CA SER A 868 -21.85 -36.43 -9.07
C SER A 868 -21.46 -35.44 -10.17
N LEU A 869 -20.36 -35.69 -10.88
CA LEU A 869 -19.89 -34.92 -12.03
C LEU A 869 -20.45 -35.44 -13.36
N ASP A 870 -21.48 -36.32 -13.33
CA ASP A 870 -22.10 -36.91 -14.51
C ASP A 870 -21.11 -37.63 -15.46
N MET A 871 -20.09 -38.29 -14.91
CA MET A 871 -19.18 -39.09 -15.72
C MET A 871 -19.95 -40.21 -16.46
N PRO A 872 -19.52 -40.63 -17.67
CA PRO A 872 -20.23 -41.66 -18.46
C PRO A 872 -20.48 -42.91 -17.62
N LEU A 873 -21.71 -43.45 -17.70
CA LEU A 873 -22.16 -44.63 -16.93
C LEU A 873 -21.26 -45.85 -17.14
N ASP A 874 -20.74 -46.04 -18.36
CA ASP A 874 -19.83 -47.14 -18.65
C ASP A 874 -18.48 -47.00 -17.98
N PHE A 875 -17.99 -45.74 -17.83
CA PHE A 875 -16.79 -45.44 -17.07
C PHE A 875 -17.01 -45.75 -15.58
N LEU A 876 -18.12 -45.27 -15.01
CA LEU A 876 -18.46 -45.52 -13.61
C LEU A 876 -18.60 -46.98 -13.27
N LYS A 877 -19.27 -47.76 -14.15
CA LYS A 877 -19.40 -49.19 -13.99
C LYS A 877 -18.06 -49.91 -14.00
N LYS A 878 -17.19 -49.59 -14.94
CA LYS A 878 -15.84 -50.15 -15.02
C LYS A 878 -14.99 -49.78 -13.81
N ALA A 879 -15.02 -48.49 -13.41
CA ALA A 879 -14.28 -48.03 -12.25
C ALA A 879 -14.77 -48.67 -10.96
N GLU A 880 -16.08 -48.92 -10.82
CA GLU A 880 -16.63 -49.66 -9.67
C GLU A 880 -16.27 -51.15 -9.69
N MET A 881 -16.24 -51.76 -10.87
CA MET A 881 -15.75 -53.14 -11.01
C MET A 881 -14.28 -53.24 -10.58
N PHE A 882 -13.42 -52.35 -11.05
CA PHE A 882 -12.01 -52.33 -10.64
C PHE A 882 -11.83 -52.01 -9.17
N ARG A 883 -12.64 -51.12 -8.61
CA ARG A 883 -12.62 -50.87 -7.12
C ARG A 883 -12.99 -52.09 -6.35
N LYS A 884 -14.02 -52.85 -6.79
CA LYS A 884 -14.39 -54.14 -6.12
C LYS A 884 -13.27 -55.17 -6.22
N GLU A 885 -12.57 -55.22 -7.33
CA GLU A 885 -11.40 -56.09 -7.52
C GLU A 885 -10.27 -55.78 -6.53
N PHE A 886 -10.04 -54.53 -6.25
CA PHE A 886 -9.02 -54.07 -5.28
C PHE A 886 -9.46 -54.22 -3.82
N THR A 887 -10.75 -54.06 -3.49
CA THR A 887 -11.23 -53.93 -2.09
C THR A 887 -11.97 -55.13 -1.55
N ASN A 888 -12.35 -56.11 -2.36
CA ASN A 888 -13.15 -57.29 -1.96
C ASN A 888 -14.45 -56.99 -1.17
N ILE A 889 -15.07 -55.82 -1.39
CA ILE A 889 -16.25 -55.37 -0.66
C ILE A 889 -17.44 -55.21 -1.60
N ASP A 890 -18.49 -56.01 -1.40
CA ASP A 890 -19.78 -55.95 -2.12
C ASP A 890 -20.72 -54.88 -1.51
N LYS A 891 -21.00 -53.79 -2.23
CA LYS A 891 -22.21 -52.95 -2.04
C LYS A 891 -22.67 -52.33 -3.32
N ASP A 892 -23.89 -52.68 -3.74
CA ASP A 892 -24.59 -52.17 -4.94
C ASP A 892 -25.06 -50.72 -4.77
N LEU A 893 -24.65 -49.83 -5.68
CA LEU A 893 -25.03 -48.41 -5.69
C LEU A 893 -25.29 -47.87 -7.11
N ILE A 894 -26.32 -48.34 -7.79
CA ILE A 894 -26.73 -47.67 -9.05
C ILE A 894 -28.25 -47.62 -9.19
N LYS A 895 -28.86 -46.46 -9.09
CA LYS A 895 -30.14 -46.05 -9.77
C LYS A 895 -30.13 -44.57 -10.11
N ASN A 896 -30.48 -44.28 -11.36
CA ASN A 896 -30.43 -42.97 -12.03
C ASN A 896 -31.63 -42.05 -11.75
N LYS A 897 -31.41 -40.72 -11.68
CA LYS A 897 -32.19 -39.68 -12.41
C LYS A 897 -31.55 -38.29 -12.25
N LYS A 898 -31.62 -37.47 -13.31
CA LYS A 898 -30.98 -36.16 -13.49
C LYS A 898 -31.85 -34.99 -13.02
N SER A 899 -31.25 -33.86 -12.55
CA SER A 899 -31.84 -32.53 -12.61
C SER A 899 -30.78 -31.44 -12.73
N ASN A 900 -31.06 -30.41 -13.53
CA ASN A 900 -30.21 -29.28 -13.86
C ASN A 900 -30.50 -28.13 -12.92
N TYR A 901 -29.46 -27.44 -12.39
CA TYR A 901 -29.64 -26.24 -11.56
C TYR A 901 -28.76 -25.08 -12.02
N ASN A 902 -29.32 -23.86 -11.95
CA ASN A 902 -28.75 -22.59 -12.38
C ASN A 902 -28.30 -21.75 -11.18
N ARG A 903 -27.07 -21.18 -11.25
CA ARG A 903 -26.31 -20.58 -10.14
C ARG A 903 -26.69 -19.14 -9.79
N LYS A 904 -27.64 -18.49 -10.48
CA LYS A 904 -28.02 -17.11 -10.15
C LYS A 904 -29.42 -17.07 -9.55
N LYS A 905 -29.48 -16.57 -8.30
CA LYS A 905 -30.72 -16.37 -7.58
C LYS A 905 -31.62 -15.36 -8.32
N LYS A 906 -32.50 -15.83 -9.18
CA LYS A 906 -33.63 -15.09 -9.72
C LYS A 906 -34.89 -15.73 -9.18
N ILE A 907 -35.93 -14.94 -8.90
CA ILE A 907 -37.26 -15.42 -8.46
C ILE A 907 -37.98 -16.00 -9.70
N ASP A 908 -37.45 -17.11 -10.20
CA ASP A 908 -38.06 -17.76 -11.36
C ASP A 908 -38.73 -19.08 -10.98
N LYS A 909 -38.07 -19.88 -10.13
CA LYS A 909 -38.55 -21.20 -9.72
C LYS A 909 -38.47 -21.37 -8.20
N CYS A 910 -39.47 -22.03 -7.65
CA CYS A 910 -39.54 -22.43 -6.26
C CYS A 910 -38.41 -23.43 -5.97
N GLU A 911 -37.56 -23.16 -5.02
CA GLU A 911 -36.39 -23.97 -4.68
C GLU A 911 -36.75 -25.30 -4.00
N ILE A 912 -38.04 -25.52 -3.67
CA ILE A 912 -38.56 -26.77 -3.11
C ILE A 912 -39.28 -27.61 -4.18
N CYS A 913 -40.31 -27.07 -4.85
CA CYS A 913 -41.14 -27.84 -5.78
C CYS A 913 -40.89 -27.54 -7.27
N GLN A 914 -39.95 -26.65 -7.59
CA GLN A 914 -39.61 -26.25 -8.95
C GLN A 914 -40.72 -25.55 -9.73
N GLY A 915 -41.86 -25.26 -9.10
CA GLY A 915 -42.90 -24.45 -9.67
C GLY A 915 -42.53 -22.98 -9.74
N ILE A 916 -43.41 -22.11 -10.25
CA ILE A 916 -43.17 -20.66 -10.31
C ILE A 916 -43.04 -20.12 -8.90
N ALA A 917 -41.89 -19.55 -8.56
CA ALA A 917 -41.67 -18.86 -7.28
C ALA A 917 -42.41 -17.51 -7.32
N VAL A 918 -43.04 -17.14 -6.22
CA VAL A 918 -43.83 -15.92 -6.10
C VAL A 918 -43.35 -15.04 -4.94
N GLU A 919 -42.71 -15.66 -3.95
CA GLU A 919 -42.32 -15.01 -2.70
C GLU A 919 -40.91 -15.46 -2.28
N THR A 920 -40.25 -14.59 -1.53
CA THR A 920 -38.94 -14.90 -0.90
C THR A 920 -39.18 -15.11 0.57
N HIS A 921 -38.74 -16.24 1.11
CA HIS A 921 -38.85 -16.63 2.51
C HIS A 921 -37.53 -16.41 3.21
N HIS A 922 -37.55 -15.89 4.45
CA HIS A 922 -36.37 -15.80 5.29
C HIS A 922 -36.19 -17.09 6.07
N ILE A 923 -35.13 -17.79 5.83
CA ILE A 923 -34.82 -19.09 6.46
C ILE A 923 -34.66 -18.94 7.99
N LYS A 924 -33.93 -17.92 8.42
CA LYS A 924 -33.93 -17.47 9.83
C LYS A 924 -34.86 -16.27 9.90
N TYR A 925 -35.83 -16.26 10.80
CA TYR A 925 -36.89 -15.25 10.84
C TYR A 925 -36.33 -13.85 11.11
N GLN A 926 -36.96 -12.84 10.52
CA GLN A 926 -36.52 -11.45 10.69
C GLN A 926 -36.66 -10.95 12.13
N GLU A 927 -37.56 -11.51 12.91
CA GLU A 927 -37.77 -11.19 14.32
C GLU A 927 -36.61 -11.63 15.23
N ASP A 928 -35.78 -12.58 14.79
CA ASP A 928 -34.59 -13.03 15.52
C ASP A 928 -33.39 -12.10 15.33
N ALA A 929 -33.56 -11.04 14.54
CA ALA A 929 -32.47 -10.11 14.27
C ALA A 929 -32.32 -9.07 15.39
N ASP A 930 -31.06 -8.75 15.73
CA ASP A 930 -30.76 -7.68 16.67
C ASP A 930 -31.10 -6.28 16.10
N GLU A 931 -30.94 -5.22 16.91
CA GLU A 931 -31.23 -3.83 16.55
C GLU A 931 -30.49 -3.35 15.30
N ASN A 932 -29.38 -3.99 14.92
CA ASN A 932 -28.57 -3.70 13.74
C ASN A 932 -28.91 -4.59 12.54
N GLY A 933 -29.89 -5.47 12.67
CA GLY A 933 -30.39 -6.34 11.62
C GLY A 933 -29.59 -7.63 11.40
N PHE A 934 -28.79 -8.08 12.40
CA PHE A 934 -28.03 -9.32 12.32
C PHE A 934 -28.68 -10.45 13.10
N ILE A 935 -28.53 -11.67 12.55
CA ILE A 935 -28.92 -12.92 13.19
C ILE A 935 -27.62 -13.74 13.32
N GLY A 936 -27.08 -13.81 14.53
CA GLY A 936 -25.76 -14.37 14.75
C GLY A 936 -24.65 -13.55 14.04
N SER A 937 -23.93 -14.14 13.11
CA SER A 937 -22.85 -13.48 12.36
C SER A 937 -23.27 -12.88 11.02
N SER A 938 -24.51 -13.09 10.57
CA SER A 938 -24.98 -12.72 9.23
C SER A 938 -26.14 -11.73 9.27
N HIS A 939 -26.14 -10.77 8.34
CA HIS A 939 -27.26 -9.85 8.19
C HIS A 939 -28.52 -10.62 7.75
N LYS A 940 -29.71 -10.29 8.31
CA LYS A 940 -30.98 -10.96 8.03
C LYS A 940 -31.32 -11.07 6.55
N ASN A 941 -30.88 -10.12 5.74
CA ASN A 941 -31.12 -10.07 4.30
C ASN A 941 -29.96 -10.66 3.46
N ALA A 942 -29.05 -11.40 4.06
CA ALA A 942 -27.99 -12.10 3.30
C ALA A 942 -28.63 -13.13 2.34
N THR A 943 -28.05 -13.31 1.16
CA THR A 943 -28.60 -14.18 0.11
C THR A 943 -28.81 -15.61 0.57
N HIS A 944 -27.94 -16.11 1.45
CA HIS A 944 -28.05 -17.44 2.04
C HIS A 944 -29.17 -17.56 3.10
N ASN A 945 -29.73 -16.45 3.55
CA ASN A 945 -30.91 -16.44 4.43
C ASN A 945 -32.24 -16.28 3.68
N LEU A 946 -32.22 -16.27 2.36
CA LEU A 946 -33.38 -16.02 1.52
C LEU A 946 -33.63 -17.21 0.58
N ALA A 947 -34.84 -17.80 0.62
CA ALA A 947 -35.28 -18.85 -0.26
C ALA A 947 -36.43 -18.37 -1.18
N SER A 948 -36.40 -18.71 -2.45
CA SER A 948 -37.48 -18.38 -3.40
C SER A 948 -38.50 -19.49 -3.39
N LEU A 949 -39.75 -19.19 -2.98
CA LEU A 949 -40.81 -20.18 -2.81
C LEU A 949 -42.07 -19.82 -3.62
N CYS A 950 -42.83 -20.82 -4.03
CA CYS A 950 -44.18 -20.64 -4.46
C CYS A 950 -45.11 -20.50 -3.25
N LYS A 951 -46.33 -19.97 -3.43
CA LYS A 951 -47.30 -19.76 -2.33
C LYS A 951 -47.61 -21.02 -1.54
N ASP A 952 -47.65 -22.17 -2.21
CA ASP A 952 -48.00 -23.44 -1.58
C ASP A 952 -46.85 -23.94 -0.67
N CYS A 953 -45.61 -23.93 -1.17
CA CYS A 953 -44.45 -24.29 -0.37
C CYS A 953 -44.17 -23.32 0.77
N HIS A 954 -44.39 -22.04 0.57
CA HIS A 954 -44.29 -20.99 1.61
C HIS A 954 -45.32 -21.20 2.71
N SER A 955 -46.59 -21.51 2.32
CA SER A 955 -47.65 -21.82 3.29
C SER A 955 -47.38 -23.13 4.05
N LYS A 956 -46.78 -24.14 3.40
CA LYS A 956 -46.38 -25.40 4.07
C LYS A 956 -45.27 -25.20 5.07
N GLU A 957 -44.33 -24.32 4.80
CA GLU A 957 -43.26 -23.96 5.73
C GLU A 957 -43.86 -23.28 6.97
N HIS A 958 -44.66 -22.26 6.81
CA HIS A 958 -45.35 -21.59 7.94
C HIS A 958 -46.28 -22.50 8.77
N ARG A 959 -46.76 -23.58 8.18
CA ARG A 959 -47.57 -24.58 8.90
C ARG A 959 -46.73 -25.68 9.55
N GLY A 960 -45.39 -25.60 9.42
CA GLY A 960 -44.50 -26.61 9.98
C GLY A 960 -44.49 -27.95 9.22
N ILE A 961 -45.11 -28.04 8.03
CA ILE A 961 -45.09 -29.25 7.19
C ILE A 961 -43.74 -29.39 6.47
N ILE A 962 -43.09 -28.29 6.21
CA ILE A 962 -41.75 -28.22 5.63
C ILE A 962 -40.90 -27.36 6.58
N LYS A 963 -39.69 -27.81 6.89
CA LYS A 963 -38.73 -27.07 7.66
C LYS A 963 -37.49 -26.81 6.80
N ILE A 964 -37.18 -25.54 6.55
CA ILE A 964 -35.99 -25.14 5.77
C ILE A 964 -34.81 -24.97 6.73
N ASN A 965 -33.72 -25.70 6.53
CA ASN A 965 -32.53 -25.68 7.37
C ASN A 965 -31.45 -24.71 6.87
N GLY A 966 -31.48 -24.29 5.61
CA GLY A 966 -30.48 -23.40 5.01
C GLY A 966 -30.05 -23.86 3.63
N TYR A 967 -28.89 -23.35 3.16
CA TYR A 967 -28.25 -23.78 1.94
C TYR A 967 -27.06 -24.70 2.23
N LYS A 968 -26.91 -25.73 1.44
CA LYS A 968 -25.77 -26.63 1.50
C LYS A 968 -25.06 -26.70 0.15
N GLN A 969 -23.76 -26.81 0.17
CA GLN A 969 -22.98 -27.05 -1.02
C GLN A 969 -23.10 -28.52 -1.40
N SER A 970 -23.51 -28.82 -2.61
CA SER A 970 -23.47 -30.15 -3.19
C SER A 970 -22.49 -30.20 -4.37
N SER A 971 -22.22 -31.39 -4.89
CA SER A 971 -21.43 -31.57 -6.11
C SER A 971 -22.07 -30.90 -7.35
N ASN A 972 -23.38 -30.65 -7.31
CA ASN A 972 -24.14 -30.04 -8.41
C ASN A 972 -24.43 -28.54 -8.19
N GLY A 973 -23.81 -27.93 -7.17
CA GLY A 973 -23.98 -26.52 -6.82
C GLY A 973 -24.63 -26.32 -5.45
N ILE A 974 -25.11 -25.11 -5.22
CA ILE A 974 -25.80 -24.73 -3.96
C ILE A 974 -27.26 -25.18 -4.02
N ILE A 975 -27.71 -25.94 -3.04
CA ILE A 975 -29.07 -26.44 -2.91
C ILE A 975 -29.72 -26.02 -1.60
N LEU A 976 -31.03 -25.83 -1.61
CA LEU A 976 -31.81 -25.58 -0.40
C LEU A 976 -31.99 -26.90 0.37
N ASP A 977 -31.60 -26.88 1.65
CA ASP A 977 -31.77 -28.02 2.57
C ASP A 977 -33.06 -27.84 3.35
N TYR A 978 -33.95 -28.82 3.26
CA TYR A 978 -35.24 -28.83 3.94
C TYR A 978 -35.71 -30.23 4.30
N ASP A 979 -36.47 -30.35 5.39
CA ASP A 979 -37.13 -31.57 5.81
C ASP A 979 -38.65 -31.46 5.57
N THR A 980 -39.25 -32.54 5.15
CA THR A 980 -40.74 -32.68 5.14
C THR A 980 -41.15 -33.52 6.33
N LEU A 981 -41.86 -32.90 7.26
CA LEU A 981 -42.39 -33.56 8.47
C LEU A 981 -43.66 -34.32 8.16
#